data_558c6d05187b6334817220f743c446e0
#
_entry.id   558c6d05187b6334817220f743c446e0
#
_cell.length_a   1.000
_cell.length_b   1.000
_cell.length_c   1.000
_cell.angle_alpha   90.00
_cell.angle_beta   90.00
_cell.angle_gamma   90.00
#
_symmetry.space_group_name_H-M   'P 1'
#
loop_
_entity.id
_entity.type
_entity.pdbx_description
1 polymer ?
#
loop_
_entity_poly.entity_id
_entity_poly.type
_entity_poly.pdbx_seq_one_letter_code
_entity_poly.pdbx_strand_id
1 'polypeptide(L)'
;MRKNVKNDMQDYLKILNDEQRSAVVHEGSSLLILAGAGSGKTRVITSKIAYLISEKNVDPWSILSVTFTKKAANEMKERAVAIEPRASESQIRTFHSFGSWFLRRYSEAAGLENTFTVYDDDDMATLLKKAVPSLSTKELKLAVHQISLAKDYCLTPEDDLSILNSEFDINNLYAEYQKRLRATGNADFGDLIMLPYQILDKEEEIANYIHNRFRVIMVDEYQDSNIAQYKLLQKLSGVEGNNPAYVCVVGDDDQSIYHFRGAEVQNILTFPDRFPGTDVIRLERNYRSTSKILNAANLVVKKNQDRMDKNLIADRGSGKNPVLAFVGDANAEVSFVADLIKASVDAKGSGEKGKYSDWAVLYRTNSQSLGFEKEFIHRKIPYVVVGSLKFYEREEIKDALSYLSLCANQRDEISFRRVINKPTRGIGEKTQDKLMEAAMIVREDGSPGFDNLIESAKRSAPQLSKKARDGVEAFVKLFETVLSCFDKSKKLSDFVERVIRDSGLDEYHKAGDEIDGTTRVQNLQELVNSAVAYECTMEGLLAFLDAINLDRTLATQAEEDMDNAVTLITLHNTKGLEYNKVVITGLEEGVFPRQDKTGAELEEERRLFYVGITRARDELYVTSAAKRCLYGSWQYMRPSPFIKEGASAFKVVGQAPFGFGASHASASFNPRTAGLSAGYAAGYRAENSVVAEKWKKGVKVYHDDYGYGMIVKAYETDSEYVVEVQFEDGNSKKFLPRYQAKSLTIVKD
;
A
#
# COMPACT_ATOMS: atom_id res chain seq x y z
N MET A 1 -37.33 -37.58 -5.35
CA MET A 1 -36.24 -36.62 -5.12
C MET A 1 -35.81 -35.82 -6.37
N ARG A 2 -35.88 -36.31 -7.61
CA ARG A 2 -35.41 -35.56 -8.83
C ARG A 2 -36.33 -34.36 -9.24
N LYS A 3 -37.59 -34.27 -8.83
CA LYS A 3 -38.47 -33.16 -9.23
C LYS A 3 -38.28 -31.87 -8.42
N ASN A 4 -37.79 -31.94 -7.17
CA ASN A 4 -37.58 -30.73 -6.37
C ASN A 4 -36.26 -30.04 -6.68
N VAL A 5 -35.23 -30.80 -7.12
CA VAL A 5 -33.94 -30.24 -7.51
C VAL A 5 -34.03 -29.36 -8.76
N LYS A 6 -34.91 -29.69 -9.73
CA LYS A 6 -35.10 -28.87 -10.94
C LYS A 6 -35.78 -27.52 -10.69
N ASN A 7 -36.58 -27.38 -9.66
CA ASN A 7 -37.24 -26.11 -9.33
C ASN A 7 -36.29 -25.15 -8.57
N ASP A 8 -35.42 -25.69 -7.72
CA ASP A 8 -34.40 -24.87 -7.00
C ASP A 8 -33.28 -24.40 -7.92
N MET A 9 -32.91 -25.20 -8.92
CA MET A 9 -31.86 -24.86 -9.90
C MET A 9 -32.19 -23.63 -10.78
N GLN A 10 -33.45 -23.32 -11.03
CA GLN A 10 -33.86 -22.13 -11.78
C GLN A 10 -33.92 -20.84 -10.91
N ASP A 11 -33.95 -20.95 -9.60
CA ASP A 11 -34.11 -19.78 -8.72
C ASP A 11 -32.89 -18.89 -8.69
N TYR A 12 -31.66 -19.42 -8.83
CA TYR A 12 -30.45 -18.59 -8.88
C TYR A 12 -30.37 -17.70 -10.13
N LEU A 13 -31.00 -18.05 -11.26
CA LEU A 13 -31.09 -17.20 -12.45
C LEU A 13 -32.11 -16.07 -12.29
N LYS A 14 -33.14 -16.27 -11.46
CA LYS A 14 -34.22 -15.27 -11.23
C LYS A 14 -33.71 -14.06 -10.43
N ILE A 15 -32.71 -14.26 -9.57
CA ILE A 15 -32.12 -13.18 -8.74
C ILE A 15 -31.09 -12.34 -9.49
N LEU A 16 -30.74 -12.70 -10.73
CA LEU A 16 -29.83 -11.96 -11.57
C LEU A 16 -30.58 -10.87 -12.34
N ASN A 17 -29.95 -9.70 -12.47
CA ASN A 17 -30.43 -8.70 -13.42
C ASN A 17 -30.20 -9.15 -14.88
N ASP A 18 -30.70 -8.37 -15.85
CA ASP A 18 -30.67 -8.77 -17.25
C ASP A 18 -29.22 -8.88 -17.79
N GLU A 19 -28.32 -7.95 -17.43
CA GLU A 19 -26.92 -7.97 -17.84
C GLU A 19 -26.18 -9.16 -17.21
N GLN A 20 -26.39 -9.39 -15.92
CA GLN A 20 -25.81 -10.55 -15.21
C GLN A 20 -26.32 -11.87 -15.80
N ARG A 21 -27.62 -11.95 -16.09
CA ARG A 21 -28.22 -13.13 -16.72
C ARG A 21 -27.66 -13.34 -18.11
N SER A 22 -27.55 -12.29 -18.93
CA SER A 22 -26.95 -12.36 -20.27
C SER A 22 -25.50 -12.90 -20.19
N ALA A 23 -24.71 -12.44 -19.21
CA ALA A 23 -23.35 -12.94 -19.03
C ALA A 23 -23.32 -14.42 -18.60
N VAL A 24 -24.25 -14.86 -17.73
CA VAL A 24 -24.33 -16.26 -17.29
C VAL A 24 -24.71 -17.19 -18.40
N VAL A 25 -25.72 -16.83 -19.21
CA VAL A 25 -26.22 -17.69 -20.31
C VAL A 25 -25.46 -17.53 -21.63
N HIS A 26 -24.50 -16.61 -21.69
CA HIS A 26 -23.72 -16.34 -22.90
C HIS A 26 -23.08 -17.61 -23.46
N GLU A 27 -23.21 -17.78 -24.76
CA GLU A 27 -22.59 -18.81 -25.60
C GLU A 27 -21.87 -18.11 -26.75
N GLY A 28 -20.64 -18.49 -27.02
CA GLY A 28 -19.80 -17.85 -28.02
C GLY A 28 -18.40 -18.40 -27.99
N SER A 29 -17.45 -17.73 -28.64
CA SER A 29 -16.05 -18.14 -28.62
C SER A 29 -15.34 -17.68 -27.34
N SER A 30 -15.59 -16.44 -26.90
CA SER A 30 -15.06 -15.90 -25.65
C SER A 30 -15.92 -14.75 -25.13
N LEU A 31 -15.74 -14.40 -23.85
CA LEU A 31 -16.53 -13.36 -23.18
C LEU A 31 -15.63 -12.51 -22.28
N LEU A 32 -15.69 -11.21 -22.43
CA LEU A 32 -15.20 -10.24 -21.46
C LEU A 32 -16.39 -9.69 -20.68
N ILE A 33 -16.42 -9.94 -19.37
CA ILE A 33 -17.37 -9.31 -18.45
C ILE A 33 -16.67 -8.11 -17.81
N LEU A 34 -16.97 -6.93 -18.31
CA LEU A 34 -16.47 -5.68 -17.77
C LEU A 34 -17.37 -5.26 -16.59
N ALA A 35 -16.94 -5.60 -15.38
CA ALA A 35 -17.79 -5.57 -14.21
C ALA A 35 -17.31 -4.51 -13.20
N GLY A 36 -18.03 -3.40 -13.11
CA GLY A 36 -17.72 -2.33 -12.16
C GLY A 36 -17.72 -2.77 -10.70
N ALA A 37 -17.20 -1.92 -9.82
CA ALA A 37 -17.20 -2.17 -8.39
C ALA A 37 -18.62 -2.49 -7.88
N GLY A 38 -18.76 -3.50 -7.02
CA GLY A 38 -20.05 -3.86 -6.41
C GLY A 38 -21.14 -4.34 -7.38
N SER A 39 -20.79 -4.72 -8.61
CA SER A 39 -21.75 -5.21 -9.62
C SER A 39 -22.08 -6.72 -9.51
N GLY A 40 -21.44 -7.43 -8.58
CA GLY A 40 -21.67 -8.86 -8.37
C GLY A 40 -20.83 -9.79 -9.24
N LYS A 41 -19.59 -9.41 -9.58
CA LYS A 41 -18.61 -10.23 -10.34
C LYS A 41 -18.60 -11.71 -9.93
N THR A 42 -18.33 -11.98 -8.67
CA THR A 42 -18.25 -13.35 -8.14
C THR A 42 -19.56 -14.11 -8.27
N ARG A 43 -20.71 -13.42 -8.11
CA ARG A 43 -22.03 -14.03 -8.31
C ARG A 43 -22.20 -14.49 -9.75
N VAL A 44 -21.81 -13.68 -10.72
CA VAL A 44 -21.94 -14.03 -12.15
C VAL A 44 -21.07 -15.23 -12.50
N ILE A 45 -19.78 -15.25 -12.08
CA ILE A 45 -18.88 -16.40 -12.34
C ILE A 45 -19.43 -17.68 -11.72
N THR A 46 -19.83 -17.65 -10.45
CA THR A 46 -20.34 -18.85 -9.75
C THR A 46 -21.65 -19.35 -10.34
N SER A 47 -22.55 -18.42 -10.73
CA SER A 47 -23.78 -18.78 -11.43
C SER A 47 -23.53 -19.35 -12.83
N LYS A 48 -22.49 -18.83 -13.55
CA LYS A 48 -22.12 -19.34 -14.86
C LYS A 48 -21.55 -20.75 -14.77
N ILE A 49 -20.70 -21.06 -13.79
CA ILE A 49 -20.21 -22.42 -13.53
C ILE A 49 -21.40 -23.35 -13.31
N ALA A 50 -22.31 -22.98 -12.43
CA ALA A 50 -23.50 -23.77 -12.14
C ALA A 50 -24.37 -23.98 -13.40
N TYR A 51 -24.62 -22.91 -14.18
CA TYR A 51 -25.40 -22.96 -15.42
C TYR A 51 -24.80 -23.91 -16.46
N LEU A 52 -23.49 -23.84 -16.68
CA LEU A 52 -22.80 -24.71 -17.64
C LEU A 52 -22.91 -26.18 -17.25
N ILE A 53 -22.84 -26.50 -15.96
CA ILE A 53 -22.94 -27.87 -15.46
C ILE A 53 -24.40 -28.36 -15.50
N SER A 54 -25.35 -27.55 -14.98
CA SER A 54 -26.72 -27.99 -14.79
C SER A 54 -27.58 -27.94 -16.06
N GLU A 55 -27.46 -26.87 -16.85
CA GLU A 55 -28.32 -26.61 -18.00
C GLU A 55 -27.65 -26.99 -19.32
N LYS A 56 -26.34 -26.81 -19.45
CA LYS A 56 -25.60 -27.15 -20.66
C LYS A 56 -24.95 -28.54 -20.62
N ASN A 57 -25.05 -29.22 -19.48
CA ASN A 57 -24.44 -30.53 -19.25
C ASN A 57 -22.93 -30.57 -19.57
N VAL A 58 -22.25 -29.46 -19.33
CA VAL A 58 -20.77 -29.38 -19.41
C VAL A 58 -20.20 -30.25 -18.30
N ASP A 59 -19.24 -31.09 -18.65
CA ASP A 59 -18.52 -31.89 -17.68
C ASP A 59 -17.77 -31.00 -16.70
N PRO A 60 -18.04 -31.07 -15.38
CA PRO A 60 -17.33 -30.24 -14.39
C PRO A 60 -15.81 -30.35 -14.49
N TRP A 61 -15.29 -31.50 -14.85
CA TRP A 61 -13.85 -31.74 -15.05
C TRP A 61 -13.24 -30.92 -16.18
N SER A 62 -14.06 -30.45 -17.12
CA SER A 62 -13.63 -29.63 -18.25
C SER A 62 -13.62 -28.11 -17.93
N ILE A 63 -14.00 -27.73 -16.73
CA ILE A 63 -14.04 -26.33 -16.28
C ILE A 63 -12.82 -26.01 -15.42
N LEU A 64 -12.03 -25.04 -15.87
CA LEU A 64 -10.96 -24.40 -15.12
C LEU A 64 -11.38 -22.96 -14.76
N SER A 65 -11.40 -22.62 -13.49
CA SER A 65 -11.60 -21.24 -13.05
C SER A 65 -10.42 -20.78 -12.20
N VAL A 66 -9.80 -19.68 -12.60
CA VAL A 66 -8.62 -19.15 -11.91
C VAL A 66 -8.87 -17.76 -11.34
N THR A 67 -8.27 -17.48 -10.20
CA THR A 67 -8.32 -16.19 -9.51
C THR A 67 -6.98 -15.88 -8.85
N PHE A 68 -6.83 -14.68 -8.25
CA PHE A 68 -5.56 -14.20 -7.71
C PHE A 68 -5.24 -14.73 -6.32
N THR A 69 -6.25 -14.91 -5.45
CA THR A 69 -6.00 -15.28 -4.05
C THR A 69 -6.63 -16.61 -3.68
N LYS A 70 -5.98 -17.36 -2.80
CA LYS A 70 -6.51 -18.63 -2.27
C LYS A 70 -7.87 -18.44 -1.58
N LYS A 71 -8.07 -17.30 -0.90
CA LYS A 71 -9.35 -16.95 -0.28
C LYS A 71 -10.46 -16.81 -1.32
N ALA A 72 -10.20 -16.05 -2.41
CA ALA A 72 -11.18 -15.88 -3.49
C ALA A 72 -11.50 -17.19 -4.19
N ALA A 73 -10.50 -18.06 -4.42
CA ALA A 73 -10.71 -19.38 -5.00
C ALA A 73 -11.60 -20.27 -4.12
N ASN A 74 -11.37 -20.29 -2.81
CA ASN A 74 -12.18 -21.04 -1.87
C ASN A 74 -13.62 -20.51 -1.81
N GLU A 75 -13.80 -19.20 -1.70
CA GLU A 75 -15.12 -18.55 -1.69
C GLU A 75 -15.90 -18.80 -2.99
N MET A 76 -15.21 -18.72 -4.14
CA MET A 76 -15.81 -19.06 -5.44
C MET A 76 -16.27 -20.51 -5.49
N LYS A 77 -15.43 -21.43 -5.01
CA LYS A 77 -15.76 -22.85 -4.94
C LYS A 77 -16.97 -23.12 -4.03
N GLU A 78 -16.97 -22.60 -2.81
CA GLU A 78 -18.07 -22.75 -1.87
C GLU A 78 -19.39 -22.24 -2.45
N ARG A 79 -19.39 -21.07 -3.07
CA ARG A 79 -20.58 -20.47 -3.70
C ARG A 79 -21.06 -21.26 -4.92
N ALA A 80 -20.16 -21.75 -5.77
CA ALA A 80 -20.52 -22.54 -6.92
C ALA A 80 -21.11 -23.89 -6.51
N VAL A 81 -20.52 -24.57 -5.52
CA VAL A 81 -21.00 -25.85 -4.95
C VAL A 81 -22.35 -25.69 -4.24
N ALA A 82 -22.60 -24.55 -3.59
CA ALA A 82 -23.90 -24.26 -2.97
C ALA A 82 -25.04 -24.15 -3.98
N ILE A 83 -24.75 -23.73 -5.23
CA ILE A 83 -25.71 -23.67 -6.33
C ILE A 83 -25.82 -25.03 -7.03
N GLU A 84 -24.69 -25.63 -7.42
CA GLU A 84 -24.60 -26.88 -8.14
C GLU A 84 -23.53 -27.79 -7.50
N PRO A 85 -23.91 -28.82 -6.75
CA PRO A 85 -22.95 -29.68 -6.01
C PRO A 85 -21.86 -30.32 -6.86
N ARG A 86 -22.13 -30.63 -8.14
CA ARG A 86 -21.12 -31.17 -9.07
C ARG A 86 -20.00 -30.19 -9.39
N ALA A 87 -20.17 -28.89 -9.11
CA ALA A 87 -19.09 -27.90 -9.23
C ALA A 87 -17.88 -28.21 -8.32
N SER A 88 -18.06 -29.08 -7.32
CA SER A 88 -16.96 -29.58 -6.48
C SER A 88 -15.84 -30.29 -7.29
N GLU A 89 -16.18 -30.86 -8.44
CA GLU A 89 -15.27 -31.56 -9.35
C GLU A 89 -14.54 -30.60 -10.31
N SER A 90 -14.99 -29.35 -10.43
CA SER A 90 -14.35 -28.35 -11.27
C SER A 90 -13.02 -27.89 -10.67
N GLN A 91 -12.07 -27.51 -11.54
CA GLN A 91 -10.78 -26.99 -11.12
C GLN A 91 -10.90 -25.48 -10.82
N ILE A 92 -11.19 -25.12 -9.55
CA ILE A 92 -11.25 -23.73 -9.08
C ILE A 92 -10.01 -23.47 -8.24
N ARG A 93 -9.09 -22.60 -8.71
CA ARG A 93 -7.73 -22.45 -8.17
C ARG A 93 -7.20 -21.02 -8.35
N THR A 94 -6.01 -20.73 -7.76
CA THR A 94 -5.21 -19.58 -8.19
C THR A 94 -4.34 -19.99 -9.39
N PHE A 95 -3.83 -19.01 -10.15
CA PHE A 95 -2.87 -19.26 -11.24
C PHE A 95 -1.67 -20.11 -10.76
N HIS A 96 -1.03 -19.73 -9.66
CA HIS A 96 0.11 -20.46 -9.10
C HIS A 96 -0.26 -21.88 -8.62
N SER A 97 -1.44 -22.03 -8.02
CA SER A 97 -1.91 -23.38 -7.61
C SER A 97 -2.21 -24.27 -8.81
N PHE A 98 -2.69 -23.69 -9.92
CA PHE A 98 -2.81 -24.40 -11.18
C PHE A 98 -1.43 -24.79 -11.73
N GLY A 99 -0.48 -23.86 -11.77
CA GLY A 99 0.88 -24.13 -12.23
C GLY A 99 1.57 -25.21 -11.42
N SER A 100 1.47 -25.19 -10.10
CA SER A 100 2.01 -26.25 -9.24
C SER A 100 1.38 -27.62 -9.55
N TRP A 101 0.05 -27.68 -9.73
CA TRP A 101 -0.64 -28.91 -10.14
C TRP A 101 -0.16 -29.40 -11.52
N PHE A 102 -0.02 -28.48 -12.48
CA PHE A 102 0.44 -28.80 -13.84
C PHE A 102 1.87 -29.35 -13.83
N LEU A 103 2.79 -28.66 -13.14
CA LEU A 103 4.20 -29.06 -13.08
C LEU A 103 4.42 -30.40 -12.35
N ARG A 104 3.61 -30.71 -11.31
CA ARG A 104 3.68 -32.03 -10.66
C ARG A 104 3.23 -33.16 -11.57
N ARG A 105 2.29 -32.88 -12.48
CA ARG A 105 1.80 -33.89 -13.44
C ARG A 105 2.74 -34.08 -14.63
N TYR A 106 3.41 -33.01 -15.05
CA TYR A 106 4.32 -33.00 -16.20
C TYR A 106 5.74 -32.64 -15.77
N SER A 107 6.17 -33.16 -14.63
CA SER A 107 7.45 -32.81 -14.01
C SER A 107 8.64 -33.16 -14.91
N GLU A 108 8.58 -34.26 -15.64
CA GLU A 108 9.61 -34.66 -16.60
C GLU A 108 9.81 -33.63 -17.73
N ALA A 109 8.70 -33.14 -18.33
CA ALA A 109 8.77 -32.08 -19.35
C ALA A 109 9.27 -30.75 -18.77
N ALA A 110 9.08 -30.50 -17.48
CA ALA A 110 9.60 -29.34 -16.78
C ALA A 110 11.07 -29.47 -16.34
N GLY A 111 11.67 -30.65 -16.45
CA GLY A 111 12.98 -30.96 -15.88
C GLY A 111 12.99 -30.87 -14.34
N LEU A 112 11.88 -31.23 -13.70
CA LEU A 112 11.68 -31.20 -12.25
C LEU A 112 11.37 -32.59 -11.71
N GLU A 113 11.53 -32.75 -10.41
CA GLU A 113 10.96 -33.92 -9.73
C GLU A 113 9.48 -33.65 -9.40
N ASN A 114 8.65 -34.68 -9.32
CA ASN A 114 7.23 -34.53 -8.98
C ASN A 114 7.01 -34.06 -7.53
N THR A 115 8.03 -34.18 -6.69
CA THR A 115 8.08 -33.74 -5.28
C THR A 115 8.77 -32.37 -5.09
N PHE A 116 9.04 -31.63 -6.18
CA PHE A 116 9.76 -30.36 -6.10
C PHE A 116 9.19 -29.42 -5.03
N THR A 117 10.09 -28.66 -4.42
CA THR A 117 9.75 -27.56 -3.50
C THR A 117 9.63 -26.24 -4.29
N VAL A 118 8.70 -25.39 -3.87
CA VAL A 118 8.57 -24.02 -4.41
C VAL A 118 9.36 -23.07 -3.50
N TYR A 119 10.37 -22.45 -4.07
CA TYR A 119 11.24 -21.49 -3.37
C TYR A 119 10.59 -20.11 -3.30
N ASP A 120 10.66 -19.52 -2.12
CA ASP A 120 10.34 -18.10 -1.92
C ASP A 120 11.56 -17.20 -2.19
N ASP A 121 11.38 -15.88 -2.03
CA ASP A 121 12.44 -14.90 -2.30
C ASP A 121 13.67 -15.07 -1.39
N ASP A 122 13.49 -15.52 -0.14
CA ASP A 122 14.60 -15.80 0.78
C ASP A 122 15.37 -17.05 0.37
N ASP A 123 14.67 -18.09 -0.09
CA ASP A 123 15.26 -19.31 -0.67
C ASP A 123 16.01 -18.99 -1.96
N MET A 124 15.41 -18.16 -2.84
CA MET A 124 16.05 -17.67 -4.06
C MET A 124 17.34 -16.88 -3.75
N ALA A 125 17.31 -15.97 -2.80
CA ALA A 125 18.48 -15.22 -2.37
C ALA A 125 19.59 -16.13 -1.81
N THR A 126 19.20 -17.13 -1.03
CA THR A 126 20.13 -18.14 -0.48
C THR A 126 20.77 -18.96 -1.60
N LEU A 127 19.99 -19.37 -2.60
CA LEU A 127 20.47 -20.16 -3.73
C LEU A 127 21.41 -19.32 -4.62
N LEU A 128 21.03 -18.07 -4.93
CA LEU A 128 21.81 -17.13 -5.72
C LEU A 128 23.15 -16.80 -5.01
N LYS A 129 23.12 -16.62 -3.69
CA LYS A 129 24.35 -16.43 -2.89
C LYS A 129 25.32 -17.58 -3.00
N LYS A 130 24.81 -18.82 -3.09
CA LYS A 130 25.65 -20.01 -3.31
C LYS A 130 26.16 -20.10 -4.74
N ALA A 131 25.41 -19.58 -5.72
CA ALA A 131 25.83 -19.54 -7.12
C ALA A 131 26.89 -18.44 -7.34
N VAL A 132 26.67 -17.25 -6.78
CA VAL A 132 27.53 -16.07 -6.92
C VAL A 132 27.89 -15.50 -5.54
N PRO A 133 28.92 -16.04 -4.87
CA PRO A 133 29.29 -15.68 -3.49
C PRO A 133 29.75 -14.24 -3.31
N SER A 134 30.11 -13.53 -4.38
CA SER A 134 30.60 -12.15 -4.35
C SER A 134 29.52 -11.10 -4.05
N LEU A 135 28.24 -11.41 -4.32
CA LEU A 135 27.13 -10.47 -4.13
C LEU A 135 26.94 -10.10 -2.68
N SER A 136 26.74 -8.82 -2.40
CA SER A 136 26.27 -8.32 -1.10
C SER A 136 24.81 -8.69 -0.85
N THR A 137 24.33 -8.55 0.37
CA THR A 137 22.92 -8.83 0.71
C THR A 137 21.95 -7.92 -0.06
N LYS A 138 22.33 -6.66 -0.30
CA LYS A 138 21.53 -5.70 -1.08
C LYS A 138 21.43 -6.14 -2.54
N GLU A 139 22.58 -6.45 -3.16
CA GLU A 139 22.64 -6.92 -4.56
C GLU A 139 21.87 -8.21 -4.76
N LEU A 140 21.92 -9.15 -3.79
CA LEU A 140 21.16 -10.40 -3.84
C LEU A 140 19.65 -10.15 -3.91
N LYS A 141 19.15 -9.31 -3.03
CA LYS A 141 17.72 -9.00 -2.98
C LYS A 141 17.25 -8.32 -4.27
N LEU A 142 18.03 -7.35 -4.76
CA LEU A 142 17.71 -6.67 -6.02
C LEU A 142 17.74 -7.65 -7.20
N ALA A 143 18.74 -8.53 -7.28
CA ALA A 143 18.83 -9.54 -8.34
C ALA A 143 17.65 -10.53 -8.29
N VAL A 144 17.25 -10.98 -7.09
CA VAL A 144 16.05 -11.84 -6.92
C VAL A 144 14.81 -11.15 -7.43
N HIS A 145 14.59 -9.89 -7.04
CA HIS A 145 13.45 -9.10 -7.51
C HIS A 145 13.45 -8.97 -9.04
N GLN A 146 14.60 -8.66 -9.65
CA GLN A 146 14.71 -8.54 -11.10
C GLN A 146 14.52 -9.87 -11.83
N ILE A 147 14.99 -10.98 -11.28
CA ILE A 147 14.74 -12.33 -11.82
C ILE A 147 13.24 -12.67 -11.75
N SER A 148 12.59 -12.38 -10.64
CA SER A 148 11.14 -12.58 -10.50
C SER A 148 10.36 -11.76 -11.51
N LEU A 149 10.74 -10.48 -11.69
CA LEU A 149 10.13 -9.60 -12.68
C LEU A 149 10.38 -10.09 -14.12
N ALA A 150 11.58 -10.57 -14.45
CA ALA A 150 11.84 -11.19 -15.76
C ALA A 150 10.88 -12.35 -16.03
N LYS A 151 10.67 -13.21 -15.04
CA LYS A 151 9.71 -14.33 -15.16
C LYS A 151 8.27 -13.87 -15.33
N ASP A 152 7.87 -12.78 -14.67
CA ASP A 152 6.54 -12.16 -14.85
C ASP A 152 6.32 -11.60 -16.26
N TYR A 153 7.40 -11.24 -16.97
CA TYR A 153 7.38 -10.91 -18.40
C TYR A 153 7.55 -12.13 -19.32
N CYS A 154 7.72 -13.34 -18.78
CA CYS A 154 8.13 -14.55 -19.52
C CYS A 154 9.45 -14.38 -20.27
N LEU A 155 10.42 -13.70 -19.68
CA LEU A 155 11.75 -13.53 -20.21
C LEU A 155 12.71 -14.57 -19.60
N THR A 156 13.57 -15.13 -20.44
CA THR A 156 14.63 -16.06 -20.05
C THR A 156 15.97 -15.36 -19.94
N PRO A 157 17.02 -15.98 -19.38
CA PRO A 157 18.35 -15.40 -19.35
C PRO A 157 18.95 -15.06 -20.73
N GLU A 158 18.44 -15.67 -21.79
CA GLU A 158 18.89 -15.47 -23.17
C GLU A 158 18.19 -14.32 -23.88
N ASP A 159 17.09 -13.79 -23.29
CA ASP A 159 16.33 -12.67 -23.84
C ASP A 159 16.98 -11.32 -23.52
N ASP A 160 16.51 -10.27 -24.19
CA ASP A 160 16.85 -8.89 -23.86
C ASP A 160 16.18 -8.46 -22.54
N LEU A 161 16.98 -8.35 -21.48
CA LEU A 161 16.53 -7.93 -20.16
C LEU A 161 16.71 -6.43 -19.89
N SER A 162 16.98 -5.62 -20.92
CA SER A 162 17.17 -4.16 -20.80
C SER A 162 15.96 -3.44 -20.17
N ILE A 163 14.77 -3.97 -20.34
CA ILE A 163 13.53 -3.48 -19.72
C ILE A 163 13.61 -3.43 -18.18
N LEU A 164 14.46 -4.24 -17.56
CA LEU A 164 14.64 -4.30 -16.11
C LEU A 164 15.50 -3.15 -15.57
N ASN A 165 16.13 -2.34 -16.44
CA ASN A 165 17.04 -1.25 -16.07
C ASN A 165 18.07 -1.62 -14.98
N SER A 166 18.65 -2.83 -15.09
CA SER A 166 19.56 -3.38 -14.09
C SER A 166 20.91 -2.70 -14.14
N GLU A 167 21.48 -2.40 -12.97
CA GLU A 167 22.88 -1.99 -12.81
C GLU A 167 23.86 -3.17 -12.86
N PHE A 168 23.34 -4.41 -12.88
CA PHE A 168 24.09 -5.67 -12.93
C PHE A 168 24.04 -6.31 -14.31
N ASP A 169 24.95 -7.25 -14.55
CA ASP A 169 24.80 -8.25 -15.62
C ASP A 169 23.70 -9.25 -15.20
N ILE A 170 22.45 -8.81 -15.33
CA ILE A 170 21.30 -9.59 -14.86
C ILE A 170 21.12 -10.88 -15.67
N ASN A 171 21.47 -10.89 -16.95
CA ASN A 171 21.42 -12.09 -17.78
C ASN A 171 22.29 -13.20 -17.19
N ASN A 172 23.53 -12.89 -16.84
CA ASN A 172 24.45 -13.86 -16.24
C ASN A 172 24.00 -14.29 -14.84
N LEU A 173 23.56 -13.35 -13.99
CA LEU A 173 23.03 -13.69 -12.65
C LEU A 173 21.82 -14.60 -12.74
N TYR A 174 20.91 -14.33 -13.65
CA TYR A 174 19.72 -15.14 -13.87
C TYR A 174 20.08 -16.52 -14.42
N ALA A 175 21.01 -16.60 -15.37
CA ALA A 175 21.50 -17.87 -15.91
C ALA A 175 22.13 -18.77 -14.82
N GLU A 176 23.03 -18.21 -13.98
CA GLU A 176 23.65 -18.94 -12.89
C GLU A 176 22.63 -19.36 -11.81
N TYR A 177 21.68 -18.50 -11.48
CA TYR A 177 20.56 -18.82 -10.59
C TYR A 177 19.74 -19.98 -11.16
N GLN A 178 19.27 -19.88 -12.40
CA GLN A 178 18.40 -20.85 -13.06
C GLN A 178 19.08 -22.20 -13.18
N LYS A 179 20.34 -22.22 -13.60
CA LYS A 179 21.15 -23.44 -13.66
C LYS A 179 21.22 -24.16 -12.31
N ARG A 180 21.41 -23.38 -11.24
CA ARG A 180 21.50 -23.96 -9.89
C ARG A 180 20.13 -24.41 -9.39
N LEU A 181 19.07 -23.67 -9.65
CA LEU A 181 17.71 -24.04 -9.28
C LEU A 181 17.31 -25.37 -9.96
N ARG A 182 17.61 -25.55 -11.26
CA ARG A 182 17.37 -26.79 -11.98
C ARG A 182 18.22 -27.94 -11.45
N ALA A 183 19.47 -27.70 -11.06
CA ALA A 183 20.31 -28.73 -10.44
C ALA A 183 19.78 -29.22 -9.08
N THR A 184 18.95 -28.45 -8.39
CA THR A 184 18.25 -28.87 -7.16
C THR A 184 16.91 -29.60 -7.44
N GLY A 185 16.44 -29.62 -8.68
CA GLY A 185 15.14 -30.18 -9.05
C GLY A 185 13.94 -29.39 -8.56
N ASN A 186 14.13 -28.12 -8.17
CA ASN A 186 13.10 -27.24 -7.58
C ASN A 186 12.65 -26.13 -8.54
N ALA A 187 11.59 -25.43 -8.16
CA ALA A 187 11.02 -24.31 -8.87
C ALA A 187 10.79 -23.14 -7.92
N ASP A 188 10.74 -21.91 -8.42
CA ASP A 188 10.28 -20.73 -7.69
C ASP A 188 8.86 -20.32 -8.11
N PHE A 189 8.33 -19.24 -7.48
CA PHE A 189 6.98 -18.77 -7.78
C PHE A 189 6.79 -18.35 -9.24
N GLY A 190 7.76 -17.69 -9.87
CA GLY A 190 7.71 -17.32 -11.29
C GLY A 190 7.67 -18.55 -12.21
N ASP A 191 8.40 -19.59 -11.86
CA ASP A 191 8.39 -20.87 -12.60
C ASP A 191 7.01 -21.54 -12.62
N LEU A 192 6.18 -21.35 -11.60
CA LEU A 192 4.83 -21.89 -11.55
C LEU A 192 3.92 -21.37 -12.69
N ILE A 193 4.27 -20.24 -13.28
CA ILE A 193 3.54 -19.64 -14.41
C ILE A 193 4.32 -19.84 -15.71
N MET A 194 5.61 -19.52 -15.69
CA MET A 194 6.45 -19.50 -16.89
C MET A 194 6.69 -20.90 -17.47
N LEU A 195 6.99 -21.92 -16.65
CA LEU A 195 7.23 -23.26 -17.14
C LEU A 195 5.99 -23.93 -17.76
N PRO A 196 4.78 -23.87 -17.17
CA PRO A 196 3.57 -24.34 -17.83
C PRO A 196 3.34 -23.67 -19.20
N TYR A 197 3.58 -22.36 -19.31
CA TYR A 197 3.54 -21.64 -20.58
C TYR A 197 4.53 -22.25 -21.58
N GLN A 198 5.79 -22.41 -21.20
CA GLN A 198 6.85 -22.97 -22.08
C GLN A 198 6.58 -24.43 -22.53
N ILE A 199 6.04 -25.24 -21.61
CA ILE A 199 5.68 -26.63 -21.92
C ILE A 199 4.53 -26.67 -22.93
N LEU A 200 3.48 -25.87 -22.71
CA LEU A 200 2.35 -25.81 -23.64
C LEU A 200 2.72 -25.20 -25.00
N ASP A 201 3.79 -24.42 -25.06
CA ASP A 201 4.32 -23.87 -26.31
C ASP A 201 5.15 -24.87 -27.10
N LYS A 202 5.86 -25.78 -26.41
CA LYS A 202 6.83 -26.70 -27.01
C LYS A 202 6.32 -28.16 -27.20
N GLU A 203 5.50 -28.63 -26.26
CA GLU A 203 5.06 -30.02 -26.15
C GLU A 203 3.62 -30.18 -26.69
N GLU A 204 3.49 -30.41 -27.98
CA GLU A 204 2.19 -30.48 -28.69
C GLU A 204 1.24 -31.54 -28.09
N GLU A 205 1.75 -32.70 -27.67
CA GLU A 205 0.93 -33.75 -27.06
C GLU A 205 0.33 -33.31 -25.74
N ILE A 206 1.11 -32.61 -24.89
CA ILE A 206 0.63 -32.08 -23.63
C ILE A 206 -0.36 -30.97 -23.89
N ALA A 207 -0.08 -30.04 -24.80
CA ALA A 207 -0.99 -28.96 -25.18
C ALA A 207 -2.33 -29.51 -25.66
N ASN A 208 -2.33 -30.48 -26.57
CA ASN A 208 -3.54 -31.14 -27.09
C ASN A 208 -4.34 -31.83 -25.97
N TYR A 209 -3.67 -32.52 -25.04
CA TYR A 209 -4.35 -33.10 -23.88
C TYR A 209 -5.03 -32.05 -23.02
N ILE A 210 -4.35 -30.93 -22.74
CA ILE A 210 -4.87 -29.80 -21.90
C ILE A 210 -6.03 -29.13 -22.62
N HIS A 211 -5.94 -28.87 -23.93
CA HIS A 211 -7.03 -28.27 -24.71
C HIS A 211 -8.29 -29.13 -24.73
N ASN A 212 -8.13 -30.46 -24.82
CA ASN A 212 -9.24 -31.41 -24.76
C ASN A 212 -9.83 -31.50 -23.34
N ARG A 213 -8.98 -31.33 -22.30
CA ARG A 213 -9.42 -31.40 -20.92
C ARG A 213 -10.16 -30.14 -20.48
N PHE A 214 -9.62 -28.97 -20.75
CA PHE A 214 -10.20 -27.69 -20.29
C PHE A 214 -10.90 -27.00 -21.46
N ARG A 215 -12.19 -27.28 -21.58
CA ARG A 215 -13.04 -26.70 -22.63
C ARG A 215 -13.65 -25.36 -22.23
N VAL A 216 -13.65 -25.06 -20.94
CA VAL A 216 -14.13 -23.79 -20.36
C VAL A 216 -13.06 -23.26 -19.41
N ILE A 217 -12.58 -22.06 -19.68
CA ILE A 217 -11.59 -21.37 -18.84
C ILE A 217 -12.20 -20.04 -18.38
N MET A 218 -12.24 -19.84 -17.08
CA MET A 218 -12.73 -18.58 -16.48
C MET A 218 -11.64 -17.92 -15.66
N VAL A 219 -11.52 -16.60 -15.76
CA VAL A 219 -10.55 -15.82 -15.00
C VAL A 219 -11.26 -14.68 -14.28
N ASP A 220 -11.13 -14.63 -12.95
CA ASP A 220 -11.62 -13.51 -12.14
C ASP A 220 -10.52 -12.48 -11.89
N GLU A 221 -10.90 -11.21 -11.65
CA GLU A 221 -9.99 -10.06 -11.43
C GLU A 221 -8.90 -9.94 -12.53
N TYR A 222 -9.28 -10.16 -13.79
CA TYR A 222 -8.34 -10.26 -14.92
C TYR A 222 -7.46 -9.01 -15.13
N GLN A 223 -7.91 -7.83 -14.70
CA GLN A 223 -7.14 -6.59 -14.74
C GLN A 223 -5.87 -6.60 -13.87
N ASP A 224 -5.72 -7.59 -12.98
CA ASP A 224 -4.52 -7.73 -12.14
C ASP A 224 -3.53 -8.77 -12.71
N SER A 225 -3.81 -9.33 -13.89
CA SER A 225 -2.93 -10.32 -14.53
C SER A 225 -1.63 -9.67 -15.04
N ASN A 226 -0.51 -10.37 -14.85
CA ASN A 226 0.77 -10.02 -15.47
C ASN A 226 0.89 -10.64 -16.89
N ILE A 227 1.98 -10.32 -17.57
CA ILE A 227 2.23 -10.82 -18.94
C ILE A 227 2.36 -12.36 -18.98
N ALA A 228 3.01 -12.97 -17.99
CA ALA A 228 3.17 -14.43 -17.95
C ALA A 228 1.82 -15.14 -17.81
N GLN A 229 0.94 -14.63 -16.96
CA GLN A 229 -0.41 -15.18 -16.77
C GLN A 229 -1.27 -15.00 -18.03
N TYR A 230 -1.15 -13.88 -18.72
CA TYR A 230 -1.79 -13.69 -20.02
C TYR A 230 -1.29 -14.71 -21.05
N LYS A 231 0.04 -14.85 -21.21
CA LYS A 231 0.63 -15.82 -22.15
C LYS A 231 0.23 -17.26 -21.81
N LEU A 232 0.21 -17.61 -20.52
CA LEU A 232 -0.27 -18.92 -20.07
C LEU A 232 -1.75 -19.12 -20.43
N LEU A 233 -2.62 -18.14 -20.22
CA LEU A 233 -4.04 -18.21 -20.59
C LEU A 233 -4.21 -18.41 -22.11
N GLN A 234 -3.43 -17.72 -22.92
CA GLN A 234 -3.44 -17.83 -24.38
C GLN A 234 -3.11 -19.29 -24.81
N LYS A 235 -2.04 -19.88 -24.24
CA LYS A 235 -1.66 -21.26 -24.56
C LYS A 235 -2.65 -22.28 -23.98
N LEU A 236 -3.16 -22.07 -22.79
CA LEU A 236 -4.20 -22.94 -22.18
C LEU A 236 -5.48 -22.99 -23.01
N SER A 237 -5.86 -21.85 -23.59
CA SER A 237 -7.11 -21.75 -24.36
C SER A 237 -7.02 -22.39 -25.76
N GLY A 238 -5.81 -22.55 -26.29
CA GLY A 238 -5.63 -22.98 -27.66
C GLY A 238 -6.24 -22.01 -28.68
N VAL A 239 -6.26 -20.71 -28.39
CA VAL A 239 -6.92 -19.69 -29.23
C VAL A 239 -6.34 -19.59 -30.63
N GLU A 240 -5.08 -19.98 -30.80
CA GLU A 240 -4.38 -20.05 -32.11
C GLU A 240 -4.70 -21.33 -32.92
N GLY A 241 -5.40 -22.29 -32.30
CA GLY A 241 -5.71 -23.61 -32.90
C GLY A 241 -7.13 -23.68 -33.48
N ASN A 242 -7.46 -24.86 -34.01
CA ASN A 242 -8.74 -25.12 -34.68
C ASN A 242 -9.92 -25.38 -33.73
N ASN A 243 -9.68 -25.60 -32.46
CA ASN A 243 -10.72 -25.94 -31.48
C ASN A 243 -10.46 -25.29 -30.13
N PRO A 244 -10.52 -23.92 -30.07
CA PRO A 244 -10.22 -23.19 -28.85
C PRO A 244 -11.23 -23.49 -27.72
N ALA A 245 -10.77 -23.37 -26.48
CA ALA A 245 -11.65 -23.40 -25.32
C ALA A 245 -12.52 -22.14 -25.28
N TYR A 246 -13.69 -22.24 -24.67
CA TYR A 246 -14.47 -21.06 -24.29
C TYR A 246 -13.74 -20.32 -23.17
N VAL A 247 -13.36 -19.05 -23.40
CA VAL A 247 -12.67 -18.23 -22.40
C VAL A 247 -13.61 -17.13 -21.91
N CYS A 248 -13.80 -17.05 -20.59
CA CYS A 248 -14.58 -16.01 -19.95
C CYS A 248 -13.73 -15.28 -18.92
N VAL A 249 -13.40 -14.02 -19.16
CA VAL A 249 -12.65 -13.20 -18.20
C VAL A 249 -13.57 -12.16 -17.56
N VAL A 250 -13.38 -11.93 -16.28
CA VAL A 250 -14.13 -10.92 -15.52
C VAL A 250 -13.13 -9.97 -14.87
N GLY A 251 -13.41 -8.68 -15.00
CA GLY A 251 -12.52 -7.67 -14.41
C GLY A 251 -13.09 -6.28 -14.43
N ASP A 252 -12.35 -5.37 -13.82
CA ASP A 252 -12.63 -3.94 -13.76
C ASP A 252 -11.31 -3.18 -13.99
N ASP A 253 -11.13 -2.64 -15.19
CA ASP A 253 -9.94 -1.86 -15.56
C ASP A 253 -9.74 -0.65 -14.63
N ASP A 254 -10.83 -0.07 -14.08
CA ASP A 254 -10.77 0.99 -13.09
C ASP A 254 -10.31 0.51 -11.69
N GLN A 255 -10.15 -0.79 -11.47
CA GLN A 255 -9.61 -1.38 -10.24
C GLN A 255 -8.24 -2.04 -10.42
N SER A 256 -7.52 -1.78 -11.51
CA SER A 256 -6.14 -2.21 -11.70
C SER A 256 -5.19 -1.32 -10.88
N ILE A 257 -4.70 -1.84 -9.75
CA ILE A 257 -3.89 -1.12 -8.75
C ILE A 257 -2.66 -1.91 -8.29
N TYR A 258 -2.21 -2.91 -9.06
CA TYR A 258 -1.08 -3.78 -8.73
C TYR A 258 0.02 -3.76 -9.79
N HIS A 259 0.20 -2.63 -10.51
CA HIS A 259 1.27 -2.48 -11.49
C HIS A 259 2.66 -2.72 -10.85
N PHE A 260 2.86 -2.27 -9.61
CA PHE A 260 4.08 -2.52 -8.84
C PHE A 260 4.37 -4.02 -8.55
N ARG A 261 3.40 -4.91 -8.82
CA ARG A 261 3.53 -6.38 -8.81
C ARG A 261 3.47 -6.99 -10.20
N GLY A 262 3.79 -6.22 -11.23
CA GLY A 262 3.78 -6.69 -12.60
C GLY A 262 2.41 -6.81 -13.26
N ALA A 263 1.31 -6.38 -12.60
CA ALA A 263 -0.01 -6.35 -13.24
C ALA A 263 -0.02 -5.38 -14.43
N GLU A 264 -0.64 -5.82 -15.53
CA GLU A 264 -0.67 -5.05 -16.76
C GLU A 264 -2.12 -4.80 -17.21
N VAL A 265 -2.59 -3.55 -17.03
CA VAL A 265 -3.97 -3.17 -17.37
C VAL A 265 -4.27 -3.39 -18.85
N GLN A 266 -3.26 -3.31 -19.71
CA GLN A 266 -3.42 -3.57 -21.15
C GLN A 266 -3.93 -4.97 -21.45
N ASN A 267 -3.74 -5.94 -20.55
CA ASN A 267 -4.27 -7.29 -20.73
C ASN A 267 -5.80 -7.31 -20.84
N ILE A 268 -6.50 -6.55 -19.99
CA ILE A 268 -7.97 -6.47 -20.06
C ILE A 268 -8.43 -5.55 -21.19
N LEU A 269 -7.75 -4.42 -21.42
CA LEU A 269 -8.11 -3.45 -22.47
C LEU A 269 -8.02 -4.06 -23.87
N THR A 270 -7.01 -4.89 -24.12
CA THR A 270 -6.77 -5.52 -25.42
C THR A 270 -7.29 -6.97 -25.53
N PHE A 271 -8.02 -7.44 -24.51
CA PHE A 271 -8.53 -8.82 -24.52
C PHE A 271 -9.38 -9.17 -25.75
N PRO A 272 -10.31 -8.30 -26.22
CA PRO A 272 -11.09 -8.60 -27.42
C PRO A 272 -10.25 -8.76 -28.70
N ASP A 273 -9.13 -8.05 -28.79
CA ASP A 273 -8.22 -8.13 -29.95
C ASP A 273 -7.39 -9.42 -29.91
N ARG A 274 -7.02 -9.85 -28.69
CA ARG A 274 -6.17 -11.04 -28.47
C ARG A 274 -6.93 -12.36 -28.45
N PHE A 275 -8.26 -12.31 -28.24
CA PHE A 275 -9.18 -13.45 -28.27
C PHE A 275 -10.30 -13.15 -29.29
N PRO A 276 -10.10 -13.49 -30.57
CA PRO A 276 -11.04 -13.16 -31.63
C PRO A 276 -12.44 -13.72 -31.38
N GLY A 277 -13.47 -12.92 -31.69
CA GLY A 277 -14.85 -13.28 -31.47
C GLY A 277 -15.32 -13.07 -30.01
N THR A 278 -14.59 -12.28 -29.24
CA THR A 278 -14.98 -11.92 -27.87
C THR A 278 -16.18 -10.99 -27.87
N ASP A 279 -17.23 -11.39 -27.16
CA ASP A 279 -18.33 -10.49 -26.79
C ASP A 279 -17.98 -9.75 -25.50
N VAL A 280 -18.43 -8.48 -25.38
CA VAL A 280 -18.21 -7.65 -24.20
C VAL A 280 -19.52 -7.33 -23.52
N ILE A 281 -19.72 -7.83 -22.29
CA ILE A 281 -20.90 -7.52 -21.48
C ILE A 281 -20.47 -6.64 -20.31
N ARG A 282 -21.19 -5.48 -20.16
CA ARG A 282 -20.91 -4.52 -19.09
C ARG A 282 -21.87 -4.71 -17.94
N LEU A 283 -21.33 -4.85 -16.72
CA LEU A 283 -22.10 -4.88 -15.49
C LEU A 283 -21.93 -3.54 -14.75
N GLU A 284 -22.83 -2.60 -15.04
CA GLU A 284 -22.74 -1.23 -14.53
C GLU A 284 -23.59 -1.01 -13.27
N ARG A 285 -24.57 -1.88 -12.99
CA ARG A 285 -25.44 -1.78 -11.81
C ARG A 285 -24.68 -2.16 -10.55
N ASN A 286 -24.54 -1.19 -9.64
CA ASN A 286 -23.86 -1.36 -8.36
C ASN A 286 -24.86 -1.57 -7.23
N TYR A 287 -24.68 -2.66 -6.47
CA TYR A 287 -25.53 -3.06 -5.35
C TYR A 287 -24.92 -2.71 -3.98
N ARG A 288 -23.72 -2.13 -3.96
CA ARG A 288 -22.97 -1.82 -2.75
C ARG A 288 -23.24 -0.42 -2.24
N SER A 289 -23.02 0.58 -3.08
CA SER A 289 -22.93 1.99 -2.69
C SER A 289 -24.18 2.77 -3.10
N THR A 290 -24.43 3.89 -2.42
CA THR A 290 -25.47 4.84 -2.78
C THR A 290 -25.08 5.70 -4.01
N SER A 291 -26.06 6.29 -4.70
CA SER A 291 -25.81 7.01 -5.97
C SER A 291 -24.90 8.22 -5.82
N LYS A 292 -24.91 8.91 -4.67
CA LYS A 292 -24.03 10.05 -4.43
C LYS A 292 -22.57 9.66 -4.26
N ILE A 293 -22.31 8.50 -3.65
CA ILE A 293 -20.96 7.94 -3.55
C ILE A 293 -20.47 7.54 -4.94
N LEU A 294 -21.30 6.85 -5.73
CA LEU A 294 -20.92 6.43 -7.08
C LEU A 294 -20.71 7.62 -8.03
N ASN A 295 -21.45 8.70 -7.85
CA ASN A 295 -21.21 9.93 -8.61
C ASN A 295 -19.80 10.49 -8.36
N ALA A 296 -19.35 10.51 -7.10
CA ALA A 296 -17.97 10.90 -6.78
C ALA A 296 -16.93 9.97 -7.44
N ALA A 297 -17.15 8.65 -7.38
CA ALA A 297 -16.27 7.66 -8.01
C ALA A 297 -16.20 7.85 -9.54
N ASN A 298 -17.34 7.97 -10.20
CA ASN A 298 -17.42 8.15 -11.66
C ASN A 298 -16.72 9.46 -12.13
N LEU A 299 -16.88 10.57 -11.39
CA LEU A 299 -16.23 11.83 -11.72
C LEU A 299 -14.71 11.75 -11.66
N VAL A 300 -14.18 11.07 -10.64
CA VAL A 300 -12.74 10.90 -10.46
C VAL A 300 -12.16 10.01 -11.55
N VAL A 301 -12.70 8.80 -11.75
CA VAL A 301 -12.12 7.82 -12.67
C VAL A 301 -12.24 8.23 -14.13
N LYS A 302 -13.25 9.04 -14.48
CA LYS A 302 -13.44 9.58 -15.84
C LYS A 302 -12.25 10.39 -16.37
N LYS A 303 -11.32 10.79 -15.49
CA LYS A 303 -10.12 11.54 -15.89
C LYS A 303 -8.99 10.64 -16.43
N ASN A 304 -9.06 9.34 -16.20
CA ASN A 304 -8.15 8.38 -16.81
C ASN A 304 -8.43 8.25 -18.30
N GLN A 305 -7.37 8.12 -19.10
CA GLN A 305 -7.47 8.04 -20.57
C GLN A 305 -7.61 6.59 -21.04
N ASP A 306 -6.78 5.68 -20.50
CA ASP A 306 -6.79 4.27 -20.88
C ASP A 306 -7.81 3.50 -20.04
N ARG A 307 -9.07 3.48 -20.53
CA ARG A 307 -10.17 2.75 -19.87
C ARG A 307 -11.24 2.29 -20.88
N MET A 308 -11.92 1.20 -20.49
CA MET A 308 -13.13 0.76 -21.17
C MET A 308 -14.34 1.50 -20.57
N ASP A 309 -14.98 2.36 -21.38
CA ASP A 309 -16.08 3.20 -20.90
C ASP A 309 -17.19 2.41 -20.21
N LYS A 310 -17.39 2.74 -18.94
CA LYS A 310 -18.49 2.26 -18.10
C LYS A 310 -18.85 3.31 -17.05
N ASN A 311 -20.12 3.29 -16.60
CA ASN A 311 -20.60 4.17 -15.55
C ASN A 311 -21.30 3.34 -14.47
N LEU A 312 -20.92 3.53 -13.21
CA LEU A 312 -21.60 2.86 -12.12
C LEU A 312 -22.99 3.47 -11.87
N ILE A 313 -24.02 2.63 -11.88
CA ILE A 313 -25.42 3.00 -11.64
C ILE A 313 -25.86 2.37 -10.33
N ALA A 314 -26.28 3.20 -9.37
CA ALA A 314 -26.70 2.70 -8.07
C ALA A 314 -28.07 1.98 -8.11
N ASP A 315 -28.13 0.82 -7.50
CA ASP A 315 -29.38 0.15 -7.16
C ASP A 315 -29.95 0.62 -5.80
N ARG A 316 -29.06 1.14 -4.94
CA ARG A 316 -29.34 1.58 -3.57
C ARG A 316 -29.62 3.08 -3.52
N GLY A 317 -30.71 3.61 -3.72
CA GLY A 317 -31.15 4.99 -3.52
C GLY A 317 -30.07 6.10 -3.50
N SER A 318 -30.50 7.31 -3.15
CA SER A 318 -29.63 8.51 -3.23
C SER A 318 -28.52 8.55 -2.18
N GLY A 319 -28.80 8.17 -0.95
CA GLY A 319 -27.85 8.24 0.16
C GLY A 319 -27.48 9.65 0.62
N LYS A 320 -26.50 9.75 1.54
CA LYS A 320 -25.93 11.01 2.02
C LYS A 320 -24.90 11.56 1.03
N ASN A 321 -24.73 12.88 1.01
CA ASN A 321 -23.63 13.47 0.25
C ASN A 321 -22.29 13.03 0.85
N PRO A 322 -21.32 12.59 0.05
CA PRO A 322 -19.94 12.48 0.49
C PRO A 322 -19.42 13.80 1.08
N VAL A 323 -18.61 13.71 2.12
CA VAL A 323 -18.08 14.88 2.83
C VAL A 323 -16.59 15.03 2.55
N LEU A 324 -16.18 16.24 2.18
CA LEU A 324 -14.78 16.63 2.10
C LEU A 324 -14.47 17.59 3.26
N ALA A 325 -13.61 17.18 4.18
CA ALA A 325 -13.20 17.97 5.31
C ALA A 325 -11.78 18.53 5.13
N PHE A 326 -11.66 19.87 5.10
CA PHE A 326 -10.36 20.54 5.20
C PHE A 326 -10.05 20.83 6.65
N VAL A 327 -8.90 20.37 7.11
CA VAL A 327 -8.45 20.47 8.52
C VAL A 327 -7.10 21.18 8.62
N GLY A 328 -6.79 21.74 9.80
CA GLY A 328 -5.61 22.57 10.00
C GLY A 328 -4.29 21.83 9.83
N ASP A 329 -4.20 20.62 10.37
CA ASP A 329 -3.01 19.78 10.32
C ASP A 329 -3.35 18.28 10.49
N ALA A 330 -2.34 17.44 10.46
CA ALA A 330 -2.49 15.99 10.62
C ALA A 330 -3.10 15.59 11.97
N ASN A 331 -2.82 16.30 13.06
CA ASN A 331 -3.40 16.01 14.37
C ASN A 331 -4.89 16.39 14.40
N ALA A 332 -5.25 17.52 13.79
CA ALA A 332 -6.64 17.91 13.61
C ALA A 332 -7.43 16.94 12.74
N GLU A 333 -6.77 16.30 11.74
CA GLU A 333 -7.36 15.25 10.93
C GLU A 333 -7.75 14.03 11.77
N VAL A 334 -6.81 13.56 12.56
CA VAL A 334 -6.99 12.40 13.43
C VAL A 334 -8.08 12.64 14.48
N SER A 335 -8.06 13.81 15.11
CA SER A 335 -9.07 14.19 16.09
C SER A 335 -10.46 14.34 15.46
N PHE A 336 -10.56 14.92 14.25
CA PHE A 336 -11.81 15.03 13.50
C PHE A 336 -12.42 13.65 13.20
N VAL A 337 -11.60 12.70 12.74
CA VAL A 337 -12.04 11.33 12.45
C VAL A 337 -12.50 10.62 13.72
N ALA A 338 -11.77 10.76 14.81
CA ALA A 338 -12.13 10.15 16.09
C ALA A 338 -13.46 10.74 16.65
N ASP A 339 -13.66 12.06 16.55
CA ASP A 339 -14.92 12.72 16.94
C ASP A 339 -16.10 12.24 16.08
N LEU A 340 -15.90 12.15 14.77
CA LEU A 340 -16.89 11.69 13.82
C LEU A 340 -17.36 10.24 14.15
N ILE A 341 -16.41 9.34 14.42
CA ILE A 341 -16.69 7.96 14.78
C ILE A 341 -17.45 7.91 16.11
N LYS A 342 -16.96 8.57 17.16
CA LYS A 342 -17.60 8.60 18.47
C LYS A 342 -19.01 9.18 18.42
N ALA A 343 -19.18 10.32 17.76
CA ALA A 343 -20.49 10.93 17.58
C ALA A 343 -21.51 10.00 16.90
N SER A 344 -21.03 9.19 15.95
CA SER A 344 -21.87 8.22 15.25
C SER A 344 -22.26 7.03 16.13
N VAL A 345 -21.35 6.57 16.99
CA VAL A 345 -21.60 5.42 17.89
C VAL A 345 -22.43 5.83 19.11
N ASP A 346 -22.17 7.04 19.65
CA ASP A 346 -22.83 7.57 20.84
C ASP A 346 -24.20 8.22 20.55
N ALA A 347 -24.61 8.34 19.28
CA ALA A 347 -25.83 9.02 18.87
C ALA A 347 -27.08 8.35 19.51
N LYS A 348 -27.65 9.05 20.52
CA LYS A 348 -28.93 8.69 21.18
C LYS A 348 -30.06 9.20 20.31
N GLY A 349 -30.75 8.32 19.58
CA GLY A 349 -31.98 8.78 18.90
C GLY A 349 -32.53 7.98 17.71
N SER A 350 -31.76 7.10 17.12
CA SER A 350 -32.25 6.19 16.09
C SER A 350 -32.10 4.76 16.61
N GLY A 351 -33.15 4.11 17.04
CA GLY A 351 -33.27 2.79 17.66
C GLY A 351 -32.16 1.72 17.59
N GLU A 352 -31.10 1.94 16.81
CA GLU A 352 -29.90 1.12 16.75
C GLU A 352 -28.66 1.96 17.11
N LYS A 353 -27.88 1.50 18.08
CA LYS A 353 -26.54 2.07 18.37
C LYS A 353 -25.64 1.78 17.18
N GLY A 354 -24.94 2.81 16.69
CA GLY A 354 -23.87 2.63 15.70
C GLY A 354 -22.77 1.72 16.27
N LYS A 355 -22.11 0.97 15.38
CA LYS A 355 -21.02 0.07 15.74
C LYS A 355 -19.69 0.64 15.28
N TYR A 356 -18.63 0.39 16.01
CA TYR A 356 -17.27 0.70 15.58
C TYR A 356 -16.89 -0.10 14.34
N SER A 357 -17.34 -1.35 14.21
CA SER A 357 -17.12 -2.21 13.05
C SER A 357 -17.78 -1.72 11.75
N ASP A 358 -18.67 -0.72 11.80
CA ASP A 358 -19.21 -0.07 10.60
C ASP A 358 -18.17 0.82 9.91
N TRP A 359 -17.08 1.18 10.60
CA TRP A 359 -16.13 2.18 10.17
C TRP A 359 -14.81 1.59 9.67
N ALA A 360 -14.33 2.14 8.57
CA ALA A 360 -12.97 1.94 8.11
C ALA A 360 -12.28 3.30 7.84
N VAL A 361 -11.05 3.43 8.31
CA VAL A 361 -10.15 4.55 7.99
C VAL A 361 -9.10 4.04 7.02
N LEU A 362 -9.11 4.61 5.83
CA LEU A 362 -8.25 4.22 4.72
C LEU A 362 -7.16 5.27 4.53
N TYR A 363 -5.93 4.81 4.38
CA TYR A 363 -4.78 5.65 4.16
C TYR A 363 -3.87 5.09 3.06
N ARG A 364 -2.99 5.95 2.51
CA ARG A 364 -2.10 5.57 1.41
C ARG A 364 -0.94 4.69 1.87
N THR A 365 -0.39 4.95 3.04
CA THR A 365 0.77 4.25 3.60
C THR A 365 0.56 3.85 5.04
N ASN A 366 1.19 2.75 5.46
CA ASN A 366 1.09 2.24 6.82
C ASN A 366 1.61 3.22 7.89
N SER A 367 2.53 4.14 7.54
CA SER A 367 3.02 5.16 8.47
C SER A 367 1.92 6.06 9.01
N GLN A 368 0.89 6.33 8.19
CA GLN A 368 -0.23 7.19 8.58
C GLN A 368 -1.09 6.59 9.71
N SER A 369 -1.01 5.27 9.96
CA SER A 369 -1.80 4.63 11.03
C SER A 369 -1.43 5.12 12.43
N LEU A 370 -0.16 5.51 12.66
CA LEU A 370 0.33 5.88 13.99
C LEU A 370 -0.51 6.95 14.66
N GLY A 371 -0.85 8.02 13.93
CA GLY A 371 -1.67 9.11 14.49
C GLY A 371 -3.04 8.60 14.95
N PHE A 372 -3.69 7.76 14.11
CA PHE A 372 -5.00 7.17 14.43
C PHE A 372 -4.89 6.16 15.57
N GLU A 373 -3.87 5.30 15.58
CA GLU A 373 -3.65 4.35 16.66
C GLU A 373 -3.52 5.06 18.02
N LYS A 374 -2.68 6.10 18.11
CA LYS A 374 -2.50 6.90 19.33
C LYS A 374 -3.81 7.56 19.81
N GLU A 375 -4.53 8.23 18.91
CA GLU A 375 -5.76 8.92 19.25
C GLU A 375 -6.87 7.96 19.64
N PHE A 376 -6.98 6.81 18.96
CA PHE A 376 -7.99 5.81 19.28
C PHE A 376 -7.73 5.15 20.64
N ILE A 377 -6.46 4.87 20.98
CA ILE A 377 -6.07 4.43 22.32
C ILE A 377 -6.48 5.47 23.37
N HIS A 378 -6.07 6.73 23.18
CA HIS A 378 -6.36 7.82 24.10
C HIS A 378 -7.88 8.02 24.34
N ARG A 379 -8.68 7.86 23.27
CA ARG A 379 -10.15 8.00 23.33
C ARG A 379 -10.89 6.72 23.65
N LYS A 380 -10.19 5.61 23.84
CA LYS A 380 -10.77 4.27 24.07
C LYS A 380 -11.70 3.84 22.93
N ILE A 381 -11.29 4.07 21.68
CA ILE A 381 -11.95 3.57 20.49
C ILE A 381 -11.29 2.23 20.11
N PRO A 382 -12.01 1.11 20.10
CA PRO A 382 -11.44 -0.17 19.69
C PRO A 382 -11.09 -0.14 18.20
N TYR A 383 -9.92 -0.66 17.83
CA TYR A 383 -9.46 -0.69 16.43
C TYR A 383 -8.64 -1.94 16.11
N VAL A 384 -8.63 -2.30 14.84
CA VAL A 384 -7.77 -3.33 14.25
C VAL A 384 -6.99 -2.75 13.08
N VAL A 385 -5.71 -3.11 12.94
CA VAL A 385 -4.89 -2.76 11.78
C VAL A 385 -4.84 -3.97 10.86
N VAL A 386 -5.30 -3.82 9.62
CA VAL A 386 -5.39 -4.91 8.65
C VAL A 386 -4.21 -4.88 7.68
N GLY A 387 -3.55 -6.05 7.52
CA GLY A 387 -2.44 -6.22 6.58
C GLY A 387 -1.10 -5.67 7.08
N SER A 388 -1.00 -5.31 8.36
CA SER A 388 0.22 -4.82 8.99
C SER A 388 0.18 -5.08 10.50
N LEU A 389 1.34 -5.19 11.12
CA LEU A 389 1.46 -5.12 12.58
C LEU A 389 1.13 -3.70 13.06
N LYS A 390 0.69 -3.57 14.31
CA LYS A 390 0.58 -2.26 14.98
C LYS A 390 1.90 -1.50 14.86
N PHE A 391 1.85 -0.18 14.79
CA PHE A 391 3.02 0.64 14.42
C PHE A 391 4.27 0.31 15.27
N TYR A 392 4.13 0.28 16.58
CA TYR A 392 5.26 0.02 17.49
C TYR A 392 5.69 -1.46 17.57
N GLU A 393 4.96 -2.36 16.92
CA GLU A 393 5.32 -3.79 16.82
C GLU A 393 6.11 -4.11 15.55
N ARG A 394 6.17 -3.19 14.60
CA ARG A 394 6.90 -3.35 13.34
C ARG A 394 8.39 -3.50 13.60
N GLU A 395 9.02 -4.33 12.80
CA GLU A 395 10.43 -4.71 12.97
C GLU A 395 11.37 -3.48 12.95
N GLU A 396 11.25 -2.65 11.93
CA GLU A 396 12.05 -1.43 11.74
C GLU A 396 11.89 -0.44 12.91
N ILE A 397 10.68 -0.35 13.47
CA ILE A 397 10.40 0.51 14.61
C ILE A 397 11.02 -0.05 15.89
N LYS A 398 10.88 -1.36 16.12
CA LYS A 398 11.53 -2.03 17.26
C LYS A 398 13.05 -1.92 17.19
N ASP A 399 13.63 -1.96 15.98
CA ASP A 399 15.08 -1.80 15.80
C ASP A 399 15.52 -0.39 16.16
N ALA A 400 14.86 0.64 15.65
CA ALA A 400 15.16 2.03 15.99
C ALA A 400 14.95 2.34 17.48
N LEU A 401 13.85 1.86 18.07
CA LEU A 401 13.59 2.02 19.50
C LEU A 401 14.64 1.32 20.36
N SER A 402 15.16 0.17 19.93
CA SER A 402 16.22 -0.52 20.67
C SER A 402 17.53 0.26 20.66
N TYR A 403 17.89 0.95 19.57
CA TYR A 403 19.00 1.89 19.58
C TYR A 403 18.78 3.04 20.56
N LEU A 404 17.57 3.64 20.57
CA LEU A 404 17.24 4.73 21.48
C LEU A 404 17.21 4.29 22.94
N SER A 405 16.63 3.11 23.21
CA SER A 405 16.61 2.52 24.58
C SER A 405 18.03 2.26 25.08
N LEU A 406 18.93 1.79 24.22
CA LEU A 406 20.32 1.57 24.58
C LEU A 406 21.09 2.89 24.80
N CYS A 407 20.71 3.98 24.12
CA CYS A 407 21.23 5.32 24.41
C CYS A 407 20.80 5.79 25.82
N ALA A 408 19.56 5.49 26.22
CA ALA A 408 19.06 5.82 27.55
C ALA A 408 19.60 4.89 28.65
N ASN A 409 19.72 3.60 28.35
CA ASN A 409 20.17 2.57 29.32
C ASN A 409 21.14 1.60 28.67
N GLN A 410 22.43 1.81 28.85
CA GLN A 410 23.50 0.98 28.31
C GLN A 410 23.66 -0.39 29.01
N ARG A 411 22.71 -0.78 29.89
CA ARG A 411 22.62 -2.09 30.53
C ARG A 411 21.44 -2.92 30.01
N ASP A 412 20.74 -2.44 29.00
CA ASP A 412 19.60 -3.13 28.39
C ASP A 412 20.08 -4.25 27.45
N GLU A 413 20.09 -5.47 27.98
CA GLU A 413 20.48 -6.68 27.25
C GLU A 413 19.64 -6.91 26.00
N ILE A 414 18.32 -6.74 26.10
CA ILE A 414 17.40 -7.05 25.01
C ILE A 414 17.65 -6.11 23.83
N SER A 415 17.75 -4.81 24.10
CA SER A 415 18.07 -3.82 23.11
C SER A 415 19.46 -4.01 22.51
N PHE A 416 20.46 -4.33 23.35
CA PHE A 416 21.81 -4.59 22.87
C PHE A 416 21.88 -5.78 21.91
N ARG A 417 21.33 -6.93 22.29
CA ARG A 417 21.27 -8.13 21.43
C ARG A 417 20.57 -7.87 20.11
N ARG A 418 19.52 -7.08 20.14
CA ARG A 418 18.76 -6.75 18.95
C ARG A 418 19.59 -5.93 17.95
N VAL A 419 20.35 -4.94 18.38
CA VAL A 419 20.97 -3.97 17.48
C VAL A 419 22.44 -4.20 17.17
N ILE A 420 23.18 -4.96 17.99
CA ILE A 420 24.62 -5.14 17.82
C ILE A 420 25.01 -5.73 16.45
N ASN A 421 24.17 -6.60 15.89
CA ASN A 421 24.36 -7.19 14.55
C ASN A 421 23.32 -6.73 13.54
N LYS A 422 22.65 -5.61 13.75
CA LYS A 422 21.65 -5.07 12.83
C LYS A 422 21.90 -3.58 12.57
N PRO A 423 22.26 -3.18 11.34
CA PRO A 423 22.61 -4.02 10.17
C PRO A 423 23.71 -5.04 10.44
N THR A 424 23.85 -6.04 9.56
CA THR A 424 24.76 -7.17 9.75
C THR A 424 26.20 -6.75 9.92
N ARG A 425 26.84 -7.08 11.05
CA ARG A 425 28.24 -6.77 11.39
C ARG A 425 29.09 -8.03 11.63
N GLY A 426 28.58 -9.21 11.31
CA GLY A 426 29.29 -10.49 11.50
C GLY A 426 29.35 -10.98 12.94
N ILE A 427 28.45 -10.50 13.80
CA ILE A 427 28.35 -10.83 15.23
C ILE A 427 27.21 -11.81 15.42
N GLY A 428 27.50 -13.12 15.37
CA GLY A 428 26.52 -14.18 15.61
C GLY A 428 26.19 -14.41 17.09
N GLU A 429 25.12 -15.18 17.36
CA GLU A 429 24.62 -15.47 18.71
C GLU A 429 25.72 -15.89 19.70
N LYS A 430 26.59 -16.85 19.34
CA LYS A 430 27.69 -17.29 20.20
C LYS A 430 28.65 -16.18 20.61
N THR A 431 28.80 -15.15 19.76
CA THR A 431 29.63 -13.98 20.07
C THR A 431 28.85 -13.03 20.99
N GLN A 432 27.56 -12.86 20.76
CA GLN A 432 26.69 -12.09 21.64
C GLN A 432 26.65 -12.67 23.03
N ASP A 433 26.54 -14.02 23.19
CA ASP A 433 26.55 -14.69 24.48
C ASP A 433 27.87 -14.44 25.24
N LYS A 434 29.02 -14.53 24.55
CA LYS A 434 30.32 -14.22 25.17
C LYS A 434 30.43 -12.77 25.64
N LEU A 435 29.86 -11.83 24.89
CA LEU A 435 29.81 -10.41 25.27
C LEU A 435 28.91 -10.21 26.51
N MET A 436 27.79 -10.92 26.58
CA MET A 436 26.91 -10.90 27.73
C MET A 436 27.57 -11.50 28.99
N GLU A 437 28.20 -12.66 28.85
CA GLU A 437 28.97 -13.30 29.96
C GLU A 437 30.05 -12.34 30.47
N ALA A 438 30.78 -11.67 29.59
CA ALA A 438 31.83 -10.71 29.96
C ALA A 438 31.29 -9.45 30.67
N ALA A 439 30.01 -9.13 30.47
CA ALA A 439 29.34 -7.97 31.06
C ALA A 439 28.61 -8.30 32.38
N MET A 440 28.48 -9.59 32.74
CA MET A 440 27.81 -9.98 33.98
C MET A 440 28.54 -9.47 35.21
N ILE A 441 27.77 -8.87 36.13
CA ILE A 441 28.24 -8.42 37.46
C ILE A 441 27.30 -8.93 38.53
N VAL A 442 27.81 -9.03 39.76
CA VAL A 442 26.98 -9.24 40.96
C VAL A 442 26.77 -7.86 41.61
N ARG A 443 25.53 -7.45 41.76
CA ARG A 443 25.15 -6.19 42.40
C ARG A 443 25.38 -6.23 43.91
N GLU A 444 25.35 -5.08 44.57
CA GLU A 444 25.54 -4.97 46.02
C GLU A 444 24.51 -5.79 46.84
N ASP A 445 23.31 -5.99 46.31
CA ASP A 445 22.25 -6.80 46.90
C ASP A 445 22.39 -8.31 46.62
N GLY A 446 23.49 -8.72 45.95
CA GLY A 446 23.75 -10.11 45.57
C GLY A 446 23.00 -10.58 44.33
N SER A 447 22.18 -9.76 43.70
CA SER A 447 21.46 -10.10 42.47
C SER A 447 22.38 -10.04 41.25
N PRO A 448 22.15 -10.86 40.20
CA PRO A 448 22.85 -10.73 38.91
C PRO A 448 22.45 -9.44 38.19
N GLY A 449 23.39 -8.83 37.50
CA GLY A 449 23.17 -7.66 36.70
C GLY A 449 24.18 -7.53 35.58
N PHE A 450 24.08 -6.48 34.80
CA PHE A 450 25.05 -6.16 33.76
C PHE A 450 25.76 -4.83 34.05
N ASP A 451 27.04 -4.78 33.70
CA ASP A 451 27.82 -3.55 33.57
C ASP A 451 27.38 -2.82 32.29
N ASN A 452 27.99 -1.67 32.00
CA ASN A 452 27.82 -1.00 30.73
C ASN A 452 28.19 -1.93 29.56
N LEU A 453 27.20 -2.34 28.77
CA LEU A 453 27.36 -3.33 27.70
C LEU A 453 28.26 -2.84 26.56
N ILE A 454 28.27 -1.54 26.28
CA ILE A 454 29.13 -0.93 25.27
C ILE A 454 30.59 -0.96 25.71
N GLU A 455 30.89 -0.55 26.95
CA GLU A 455 32.21 -0.58 27.53
C GLU A 455 32.73 -2.03 27.73
N SER A 456 31.85 -2.95 28.13
CA SER A 456 32.19 -4.36 28.25
C SER A 456 32.51 -4.99 26.89
N ALA A 457 31.71 -4.67 25.84
CA ALA A 457 31.97 -5.12 24.47
C ALA A 457 33.31 -4.59 23.95
N LYS A 458 33.63 -3.33 24.23
CA LYS A 458 34.91 -2.70 23.89
C LYS A 458 36.08 -3.43 24.53
N ARG A 459 35.99 -3.73 25.82
CA ARG A 459 37.04 -4.46 26.57
C ARG A 459 37.22 -5.91 26.08
N SER A 460 36.14 -6.55 25.63
CA SER A 460 36.16 -7.96 25.22
C SER A 460 36.50 -8.14 23.72
N ALA A 461 36.42 -7.11 22.92
CA ALA A 461 36.67 -7.15 21.46
C ALA A 461 38.01 -7.81 21.08
N PRO A 462 39.17 -7.53 21.77
CA PRO A 462 40.44 -8.16 21.45
C PRO A 462 40.48 -9.69 21.57
N GLN A 463 39.56 -10.27 22.31
CA GLN A 463 39.48 -11.73 22.56
C GLN A 463 38.63 -12.46 21.51
N LEU A 464 37.99 -11.73 20.58
CA LEU A 464 37.11 -12.27 19.55
C LEU A 464 37.90 -12.62 18.28
N SER A 465 37.25 -13.41 17.42
CA SER A 465 37.75 -13.63 16.05
C SER A 465 37.82 -12.30 15.27
N LYS A 466 38.75 -12.19 14.32
CA LYS A 466 38.96 -10.94 13.57
C LYS A 466 37.63 -10.33 13.04
N LYS A 467 36.80 -11.12 12.37
CA LYS A 467 35.52 -10.66 11.81
C LYS A 467 34.56 -10.13 12.89
N ALA A 468 34.46 -10.85 14.01
CA ALA A 468 33.57 -10.44 15.11
C ALA A 468 34.13 -9.21 15.85
N ARG A 469 35.46 -9.13 16.02
CA ARG A 469 36.15 -7.96 16.59
C ARG A 469 35.91 -6.70 15.76
N ASP A 470 36.19 -6.77 14.46
CA ASP A 470 35.98 -5.64 13.55
C ASP A 470 34.52 -5.14 13.62
N GLY A 471 33.55 -6.07 13.69
CA GLY A 471 32.12 -5.76 13.84
C GLY A 471 31.77 -5.10 15.19
N VAL A 472 32.34 -5.60 16.30
CA VAL A 472 32.14 -5.03 17.65
C VAL A 472 32.78 -3.64 17.76
N GLU A 473 34.00 -3.47 17.25
CA GLU A 473 34.68 -2.18 17.25
C GLU A 473 33.92 -1.13 16.41
N ALA A 474 33.36 -1.54 15.24
CA ALA A 474 32.52 -0.68 14.43
C ALA A 474 31.24 -0.27 15.15
N PHE A 475 30.58 -1.21 15.86
CA PHE A 475 29.39 -0.92 16.66
C PHE A 475 29.68 0.03 17.83
N VAL A 476 30.76 -0.20 18.58
CA VAL A 476 31.16 0.65 19.71
C VAL A 476 31.45 2.06 19.22
N LYS A 477 32.23 2.21 18.14
CA LYS A 477 32.55 3.50 17.54
C LYS A 477 31.30 4.25 17.09
N LEU A 478 30.38 3.55 16.44
CA LEU A 478 29.10 4.11 16.06
C LEU A 478 28.35 4.66 17.27
N PHE A 479 28.26 3.85 18.34
CA PHE A 479 27.52 4.20 19.53
C PHE A 479 28.13 5.40 20.26
N GLU A 480 29.47 5.46 20.40
CA GLU A 480 30.18 6.61 20.94
C GLU A 480 29.92 7.89 20.11
N THR A 481 29.89 7.75 18.78
CA THR A 481 29.57 8.86 17.87
C THR A 481 28.14 9.38 18.07
N VAL A 482 27.17 8.48 18.13
CA VAL A 482 25.76 8.82 18.34
C VAL A 482 25.58 9.52 19.69
N LEU A 483 26.12 8.98 20.78
CA LEU A 483 26.04 9.59 22.10
C LEU A 483 26.70 10.98 22.15
N SER A 484 27.82 11.19 21.48
CA SER A 484 28.49 12.50 21.42
C SER A 484 27.67 13.59 20.73
N CYS A 485 26.62 13.21 20.00
CA CYS A 485 25.74 14.13 19.30
C CYS A 485 24.46 14.44 20.06
N PHE A 486 24.18 13.70 21.13
CA PHE A 486 22.98 13.86 21.92
C PHE A 486 22.82 15.30 22.45
N ASP A 487 23.85 15.85 23.10
CA ASP A 487 23.82 17.20 23.66
C ASP A 487 23.91 18.34 22.62
N LYS A 488 24.16 18.01 21.35
CA LYS A 488 24.32 19.00 20.27
C LYS A 488 23.03 19.26 19.48
N SER A 489 22.07 18.36 19.57
CA SER A 489 20.78 18.48 18.90
C SER A 489 19.78 19.29 19.72
N LYS A 490 19.01 20.17 19.09
CA LYS A 490 18.01 21.01 19.79
C LYS A 490 16.71 20.27 20.02
N LYS A 491 16.33 19.38 19.11
CA LYS A 491 15.11 18.58 19.15
C LYS A 491 15.44 17.10 19.19
N LEU A 492 14.61 16.32 19.85
CA LEU A 492 14.77 14.88 19.91
C LEU A 492 14.62 14.24 18.52
N SER A 493 13.78 14.79 17.65
CA SER A 493 13.63 14.34 16.27
C SER A 493 14.95 14.35 15.49
N ASP A 494 15.78 15.39 15.65
CA ASP A 494 17.08 15.51 14.97
C ASP A 494 18.03 14.41 15.44
N PHE A 495 17.95 14.04 16.73
CA PHE A 495 18.72 12.94 17.29
C PHE A 495 18.24 11.58 16.80
N VAL A 496 16.91 11.33 16.80
CA VAL A 496 16.31 10.08 16.30
C VAL A 496 16.64 9.86 14.83
N GLU A 497 16.53 10.89 13.98
CA GLU A 497 16.91 10.84 12.57
C GLU A 497 18.37 10.46 12.42
N ARG A 498 19.23 11.07 13.24
CA ARG A 498 20.66 10.79 13.22
C ARG A 498 21.00 9.37 13.65
N VAL A 499 20.33 8.85 14.69
CA VAL A 499 20.47 7.45 15.13
C VAL A 499 20.12 6.50 13.99
N ILE A 500 19.01 6.72 13.31
CA ILE A 500 18.55 5.89 12.20
C ILE A 500 19.57 5.90 11.04
N ARG A 501 20.01 7.09 10.63
CA ARG A 501 20.97 7.26 9.54
C ARG A 501 22.36 6.73 9.88
N ASP A 502 22.95 7.16 11.00
CA ASP A 502 24.32 6.83 11.35
C ASP A 502 24.47 5.34 11.73
N SER A 503 23.40 4.68 12.20
CA SER A 503 23.36 3.22 12.38
C SER A 503 23.28 2.44 11.07
N GLY A 504 22.84 3.07 9.99
CA GLY A 504 22.58 2.45 8.70
C GLY A 504 21.24 1.69 8.64
N LEU A 505 20.31 1.94 9.58
CA LEU A 505 18.98 1.32 9.57
C LEU A 505 18.14 1.78 8.38
N ASP A 506 18.26 3.05 7.98
CA ASP A 506 17.57 3.60 6.81
C ASP A 506 17.96 2.85 5.53
N GLU A 507 19.27 2.71 5.26
CA GLU A 507 19.77 1.97 4.10
C GLU A 507 19.43 0.47 4.18
N TYR A 508 19.50 -0.12 5.39
CA TYR A 508 19.16 -1.52 5.61
C TYR A 508 17.69 -1.80 5.27
N HIS A 509 16.77 -0.97 5.75
CA HIS A 509 15.33 -1.14 5.49
C HIS A 509 14.92 -0.64 4.11
N LYS A 510 15.63 0.35 3.52
CA LYS A 510 15.40 0.80 2.15
C LYS A 510 15.62 -0.33 1.15
N ALA A 511 16.68 -1.12 1.32
CA ALA A 511 16.90 -2.28 0.48
C ALA A 511 15.77 -3.32 0.58
N GLY A 512 15.12 -3.44 1.75
CA GLY A 512 13.91 -4.24 1.92
C GLY A 512 12.68 -3.64 1.24
N ASP A 513 12.50 -2.32 1.36
CA ASP A 513 11.35 -1.61 0.76
C ASP A 513 11.34 -1.67 -0.77
N GLU A 514 12.50 -1.55 -1.40
CA GLU A 514 12.66 -1.65 -2.86
C GLU A 514 12.26 -3.03 -3.40
N ILE A 515 12.35 -4.07 -2.59
CA ILE A 515 12.10 -5.46 -2.96
C ILE A 515 10.68 -5.89 -2.61
N ASP A 516 10.29 -5.68 -1.36
CA ASP A 516 9.01 -6.15 -0.81
C ASP A 516 7.86 -5.19 -1.14
N GLY A 517 8.13 -4.01 -1.76
CA GLY A 517 7.15 -2.94 -1.94
C GLY A 517 6.61 -2.42 -0.61
N THR A 518 7.39 -2.54 0.47
CA THR A 518 7.03 -2.11 1.82
C THR A 518 7.31 -0.62 2.03
N THR A 519 6.98 -0.11 3.20
CA THR A 519 7.11 1.30 3.57
C THR A 519 7.88 1.47 4.88
N ARG A 520 8.90 0.63 5.12
CA ARG A 520 9.68 0.61 6.36
C ARG A 520 10.41 1.92 6.60
N VAL A 521 11.01 2.49 5.55
CA VAL A 521 11.68 3.80 5.63
C VAL A 521 10.69 4.91 5.99
N GLN A 522 9.47 4.87 5.42
CA GLN A 522 8.42 5.83 5.78
C GLN A 522 7.95 5.65 7.23
N ASN A 523 7.91 4.41 7.73
CA ASN A 523 7.61 4.14 9.14
C ASN A 523 8.72 4.70 10.06
N LEU A 524 10.00 4.54 9.70
CA LEU A 524 11.12 5.16 10.43
C LEU A 524 10.99 6.69 10.42
N GLN A 525 10.62 7.30 9.30
CA GLN A 525 10.38 8.72 9.21
C GLN A 525 9.22 9.19 10.10
N GLU A 526 8.15 8.40 10.20
CA GLU A 526 7.03 8.70 11.10
C GLU A 526 7.43 8.59 12.57
N LEU A 527 8.35 7.69 12.92
CA LEU A 527 8.94 7.67 14.26
C LEU A 527 9.73 8.96 14.54
N VAL A 528 10.51 9.46 13.59
CA VAL A 528 11.20 10.78 13.70
C VAL A 528 10.17 11.90 13.91
N ASN A 529 9.10 11.93 13.11
CA ASN A 529 8.02 12.92 13.24
C ASN A 529 7.39 12.89 14.64
N SER A 530 7.20 11.70 15.22
CA SER A 530 6.61 11.54 16.55
C SER A 530 7.49 12.09 17.68
N ALA A 531 8.81 12.23 17.46
CA ALA A 531 9.75 12.77 18.41
C ALA A 531 9.86 14.32 18.38
N VAL A 532 9.23 15.00 17.43
CA VAL A 532 9.35 16.47 17.23
C VAL A 532 8.88 17.28 18.46
N ALA A 533 7.94 16.73 19.24
CA ALA A 533 7.39 17.39 20.43
C ALA A 533 8.33 17.35 21.67
N TYR A 534 9.44 16.60 21.59
CA TYR A 534 10.32 16.36 22.71
C TYR A 534 11.65 17.10 22.55
N GLU A 535 12.21 17.59 23.65
CA GLU A 535 13.54 18.18 23.67
C GLU A 535 14.64 17.11 23.63
N CYS A 536 15.79 17.43 23.05
CA CYS A 536 16.94 16.53 23.05
C CYS A 536 17.68 16.58 24.39
N THR A 537 17.08 16.02 25.42
CA THR A 537 17.62 15.83 26.76
C THR A 537 17.35 14.39 27.18
N MET A 538 18.11 13.89 28.17
CA MET A 538 17.85 12.54 28.69
C MET A 538 16.42 12.40 29.22
N GLU A 539 15.91 13.43 29.87
CA GLU A 539 14.53 13.50 30.35
C GLU A 539 13.54 13.44 29.18
N GLY A 540 13.77 14.20 28.10
CA GLY A 540 12.94 14.16 26.89
C GLY A 540 12.98 12.81 26.16
N LEU A 541 14.14 12.15 26.10
CA LEU A 541 14.27 10.81 25.52
C LEU A 541 13.51 9.78 26.36
N LEU A 542 13.66 9.80 27.69
CA LEU A 542 12.93 8.90 28.58
C LEU A 542 11.42 9.13 28.49
N ALA A 543 10.97 10.38 28.49
CA ALA A 543 9.56 10.72 28.34
C ALA A 543 8.98 10.21 27.00
N PHE A 544 9.77 10.29 25.93
CA PHE A 544 9.38 9.77 24.62
C PHE A 544 9.25 8.23 24.64
N LEU A 545 10.23 7.52 25.18
CA LEU A 545 10.20 6.06 25.31
C LEU A 545 9.08 5.56 26.24
N ASP A 546 8.83 6.27 27.35
CA ASP A 546 7.75 5.96 28.28
C ASP A 546 6.36 6.16 27.64
N ALA A 547 6.18 7.24 26.86
CA ALA A 547 4.96 7.46 26.10
C ALA A 547 4.68 6.32 25.11
N ILE A 548 5.70 5.84 24.42
CA ILE A 548 5.58 4.70 23.49
C ILE A 548 5.23 3.42 24.25
N ASN A 549 5.88 3.14 25.38
CA ASN A 549 5.60 1.96 26.19
C ASN A 549 4.17 1.99 26.75
N LEU A 550 3.69 3.18 27.17
CA LEU A 550 2.31 3.35 27.61
C LEU A 550 1.33 3.06 26.48
N ASP A 551 1.56 3.63 25.29
CA ASP A 551 0.73 3.40 24.10
C ASP A 551 0.67 1.91 23.75
N ARG A 552 1.79 1.18 23.82
CA ARG A 552 1.86 -0.28 23.60
C ARG A 552 1.03 -1.04 24.61
N THR A 553 1.14 -0.70 25.90
CA THR A 553 0.40 -1.36 26.98
C THR A 553 -1.11 -1.14 26.84
N LEU A 554 -1.53 0.09 26.54
CA LEU A 554 -2.93 0.41 26.32
C LEU A 554 -3.49 -0.28 25.07
N ALA A 555 -2.68 -0.41 24.01
CA ALA A 555 -3.06 -1.12 22.80
C ALA A 555 -3.33 -2.62 23.06
N THR A 556 -2.56 -3.24 23.94
CA THR A 556 -2.75 -4.65 24.32
C THR A 556 -4.04 -4.85 25.13
N GLN A 557 -4.41 -3.90 26.01
CA GLN A 557 -5.66 -3.95 26.77
C GLN A 557 -6.93 -3.74 25.91
N ALA A 558 -6.80 -3.10 24.73
CA ALA A 558 -7.91 -2.86 23.82
C ALA A 558 -8.27 -4.06 22.93
N GLU A 559 -7.55 -5.16 23.00
CA GLU A 559 -7.77 -6.37 22.17
C GLU A 559 -8.99 -7.20 22.55
N GLU A 560 -9.67 -6.89 23.67
CA GLU A 560 -10.82 -7.68 24.16
C GLU A 560 -12.11 -7.54 23.33
N ASP A 561 -12.19 -6.59 22.38
CA ASP A 561 -13.43 -6.28 21.62
C ASP A 561 -13.21 -6.25 20.10
N MET A 562 -12.49 -7.24 19.54
CA MET A 562 -12.10 -7.31 18.13
C MET A 562 -13.28 -7.37 17.14
N ASP A 563 -14.43 -7.90 17.58
CA ASP A 563 -15.64 -8.03 16.73
C ASP A 563 -16.34 -6.69 16.48
N ASN A 564 -16.12 -5.69 17.33
CA ASN A 564 -16.70 -4.35 17.19
C ASN A 564 -15.61 -3.27 17.23
N ALA A 565 -14.71 -3.31 16.28
CA ALA A 565 -13.55 -2.40 16.20
C ALA A 565 -13.52 -1.64 14.86
N VAL A 566 -12.98 -0.41 14.89
CA VAL A 566 -12.71 0.37 13.67
C VAL A 566 -11.59 -0.29 12.88
N THR A 567 -11.77 -0.44 11.57
CA THR A 567 -10.72 -0.97 10.70
C THR A 567 -9.78 0.14 10.24
N LEU A 568 -8.49 0.01 10.56
CA LEU A 568 -7.39 0.82 10.01
C LEU A 568 -6.71 0.02 8.90
N ILE A 569 -6.67 0.54 7.67
CA ILE A 569 -6.24 -0.26 6.52
C ILE A 569 -5.67 0.63 5.41
N THR A 570 -4.65 0.16 4.69
CA THR A 570 -4.20 0.85 3.48
C THR A 570 -5.20 0.71 2.35
N LEU A 571 -5.29 1.71 1.48
CA LEU A 571 -6.16 1.69 0.30
C LEU A 571 -5.99 0.43 -0.55
N HIS A 572 -4.75 -0.05 -0.77
CA HIS A 572 -4.48 -1.27 -1.54
C HIS A 572 -5.12 -2.53 -0.94
N ASN A 573 -5.04 -2.66 0.39
CA ASN A 573 -5.57 -3.83 1.08
C ASN A 573 -7.11 -3.85 1.16
N THR A 574 -7.79 -2.76 0.76
CA THR A 574 -9.25 -2.70 0.75
C THR A 574 -9.89 -3.41 -0.43
N LYS A 575 -9.11 -3.83 -1.42
CA LYS A 575 -9.65 -4.52 -2.60
C LYS A 575 -10.38 -5.81 -2.19
N GLY A 576 -11.62 -5.98 -2.68
CA GLY A 576 -12.49 -7.10 -2.27
C GLY A 576 -13.31 -6.85 -0.99
N LEU A 577 -12.97 -5.84 -0.18
CA LEU A 577 -13.68 -5.51 1.06
C LEU A 577 -14.77 -4.43 0.84
N GLU A 578 -15.63 -4.26 1.85
CA GLU A 578 -16.63 -3.19 1.88
C GLU A 578 -16.98 -2.83 3.33
N TYR A 579 -17.33 -1.56 3.56
CA TYR A 579 -17.63 -1.03 4.88
C TYR A 579 -18.85 -0.09 4.80
N ASN A 580 -19.64 -0.02 5.86
CA ASN A 580 -20.79 0.86 5.89
C ASN A 580 -20.37 2.34 5.81
N LYS A 581 -19.31 2.71 6.51
CA LYS A 581 -18.79 4.07 6.57
C LYS A 581 -17.27 4.07 6.34
N VAL A 582 -16.83 4.90 5.43
CA VAL A 582 -15.42 4.99 5.02
C VAL A 582 -14.91 6.40 5.21
N VAL A 583 -13.72 6.52 5.78
CA VAL A 583 -12.93 7.75 5.80
C VAL A 583 -11.67 7.52 4.99
N ILE A 584 -11.42 8.33 3.95
CA ILE A 584 -10.18 8.31 3.18
C ILE A 584 -9.36 9.53 3.60
N THR A 585 -8.14 9.31 4.09
CA THR A 585 -7.32 10.34 4.73
C THR A 585 -6.08 10.66 3.90
N GLY A 586 -5.51 11.84 4.14
CA GLY A 586 -4.25 12.21 3.51
C GLY A 586 -4.35 12.64 2.07
N LEU A 587 -5.46 13.24 1.64
CA LEU A 587 -5.67 13.68 0.25
C LEU A 587 -4.90 14.99 -0.02
N GLU A 588 -3.56 14.92 -0.04
CA GLU A 588 -2.66 16.02 -0.39
C GLU A 588 -1.63 15.59 -1.42
N GLU A 589 -1.19 16.55 -2.26
CA GLU A 589 -0.05 16.35 -3.17
C GLU A 589 1.20 15.92 -2.39
N GLY A 590 1.85 14.84 -2.83
CA GLY A 590 3.01 14.27 -2.15
C GLY A 590 2.70 13.22 -1.10
N VAL A 591 1.44 13.12 -0.65
CA VAL A 591 0.94 12.05 0.23
C VAL A 591 0.03 11.10 -0.56
N PHE A 592 -1.04 11.63 -1.14
CA PHE A 592 -1.93 10.89 -2.04
C PHE A 592 -2.54 11.84 -3.11
N PRO A 593 -2.03 11.83 -4.35
CA PRO A 593 -0.99 10.95 -4.89
C PRO A 593 0.41 11.24 -4.32
N ARG A 594 1.31 10.26 -4.43
CA ARG A 594 2.73 10.44 -4.09
C ARG A 594 3.37 11.43 -5.08
N GLN A 595 4.39 12.16 -4.62
CA GLN A 595 4.99 13.27 -5.37
C GLN A 595 5.68 12.82 -6.68
N ASP A 596 6.18 11.60 -6.71
CA ASP A 596 6.94 11.00 -7.82
C ASP A 596 6.06 10.42 -8.94
N LYS A 597 4.73 10.44 -8.80
CA LYS A 597 3.80 9.77 -9.71
C LYS A 597 3.29 10.69 -10.82
N THR A 598 3.51 10.28 -12.08
CA THR A 598 3.09 11.01 -13.29
C THR A 598 2.56 10.04 -14.35
N GLY A 599 1.86 10.53 -15.37
CA GLY A 599 1.36 9.71 -16.48
C GLY A 599 0.54 8.51 -15.99
N ALA A 600 0.90 7.31 -16.46
CA ALA A 600 0.21 6.06 -16.12
C ALA A 600 0.21 5.74 -14.63
N GLU A 601 1.28 6.08 -13.91
CA GLU A 601 1.35 5.89 -12.46
C GLU A 601 0.39 6.81 -11.69
N LEU A 602 0.17 8.05 -12.16
CA LEU A 602 -0.83 8.94 -11.60
C LEU A 602 -2.24 8.42 -11.86
N GLU A 603 -2.47 7.79 -13.00
CA GLU A 603 -3.75 7.12 -13.29
C GLU A 603 -3.99 5.92 -12.37
N GLU A 604 -2.95 5.17 -12.03
CA GLU A 604 -3.05 4.08 -11.03
C GLU A 604 -3.39 4.63 -9.64
N GLU A 605 -2.75 5.72 -9.19
CA GLU A 605 -3.11 6.40 -7.92
C GLU A 605 -4.59 6.88 -7.96
N ARG A 606 -5.07 7.35 -9.12
CA ARG A 606 -6.49 7.73 -9.28
C ARG A 606 -7.43 6.52 -9.22
N ARG A 607 -7.04 5.37 -9.81
CA ARG A 607 -7.78 4.09 -9.64
C ARG A 607 -7.78 3.66 -8.17
N LEU A 608 -6.68 3.86 -7.45
CA LEU A 608 -6.62 3.56 -6.02
C LEU A 608 -7.60 4.44 -5.22
N PHE A 609 -7.75 5.72 -5.56
CA PHE A 609 -8.76 6.57 -4.94
C PHE A 609 -10.19 6.11 -5.29
N TYR A 610 -10.44 5.78 -6.55
CA TYR A 610 -11.71 5.17 -6.97
C TYR A 610 -12.02 3.88 -6.22
N VAL A 611 -11.03 3.00 -6.04
CA VAL A 611 -11.18 1.79 -5.20
C VAL A 611 -11.60 2.17 -3.79
N GLY A 612 -10.92 3.12 -3.15
CA GLY A 612 -11.27 3.59 -1.80
C GLY A 612 -12.70 4.12 -1.70
N ILE A 613 -13.13 4.98 -2.63
CA ILE A 613 -14.50 5.52 -2.69
C ILE A 613 -15.52 4.39 -2.78
N THR A 614 -15.28 3.42 -3.67
CA THR A 614 -16.21 2.30 -3.92
C THR A 614 -16.22 1.24 -2.81
N ARG A 615 -15.42 1.40 -1.75
CA ARG A 615 -15.53 0.56 -0.53
C ARG A 615 -16.68 1.00 0.37
N ALA A 616 -17.11 2.27 0.27
CA ALA A 616 -18.19 2.82 1.08
C ALA A 616 -19.57 2.33 0.61
N ARG A 617 -20.38 1.86 1.55
CA ARG A 617 -21.77 1.47 1.30
C ARG A 617 -22.72 2.66 1.50
N ASP A 618 -22.66 3.30 2.68
CA ASP A 618 -23.65 4.27 3.13
C ASP A 618 -23.09 5.70 3.27
N GLU A 619 -21.89 5.84 3.82
CA GLU A 619 -21.28 7.13 4.10
C GLU A 619 -19.82 7.17 3.68
N LEU A 620 -19.42 8.29 3.05
CA LEU A 620 -18.05 8.53 2.61
C LEU A 620 -17.58 9.89 3.15
N TYR A 621 -16.41 9.88 3.76
CA TYR A 621 -15.69 11.05 4.21
C TYR A 621 -14.29 11.07 3.59
N VAL A 622 -13.83 12.24 3.22
CA VAL A 622 -12.50 12.45 2.67
C VAL A 622 -11.86 13.61 3.42
N THR A 623 -10.60 13.49 3.82
CA THR A 623 -9.92 14.54 4.57
C THR A 623 -8.68 15.04 3.85
N SER A 624 -8.39 16.34 4.01
CA SER A 624 -7.17 16.97 3.52
C SER A 624 -6.68 17.96 4.59
N ALA A 625 -5.42 17.80 5.01
CA ALA A 625 -4.78 18.63 6.03
C ALA A 625 -3.96 19.75 5.37
N ALA A 626 -4.04 20.97 5.93
CA ALA A 626 -3.26 22.11 5.43
C ALA A 626 -1.76 22.01 5.77
N LYS A 627 -1.41 21.23 6.81
CA LYS A 627 -0.02 21.01 7.24
C LYS A 627 0.21 19.55 7.65
N ARG A 628 1.38 19.01 7.31
CA ARG A 628 1.86 17.71 7.81
C ARG A 628 3.31 17.84 8.28
N CYS A 629 3.66 17.05 9.28
CA CYS A 629 5.06 16.84 9.65
C CYS A 629 5.63 15.79 8.70
N LEU A 630 6.54 16.22 7.84
CA LEU A 630 7.25 15.35 6.88
C LEU A 630 8.76 15.60 7.04
N TYR A 631 9.53 14.53 7.15
CA TYR A 631 11.00 14.64 7.31
C TYR A 631 11.41 15.53 8.50
N GLY A 632 10.75 15.36 9.67
CA GLY A 632 11.04 16.12 10.89
C GLY A 632 10.60 17.59 10.87
N SER A 633 9.96 18.08 9.81
CA SER A 633 9.54 19.47 9.67
C SER A 633 8.08 19.60 9.26
N TRP A 634 7.40 20.64 9.78
CA TRP A 634 6.04 20.98 9.38
C TRP A 634 6.04 21.65 8.01
N GLN A 635 5.35 21.04 7.05
CA GLN A 635 5.21 21.54 5.69
C GLN A 635 3.75 21.89 5.39
N TYR A 636 3.54 22.94 4.59
CA TYR A 636 2.23 23.27 4.06
C TYR A 636 1.92 22.35 2.88
N MET A 637 0.72 21.78 2.91
CA MET A 637 0.27 20.82 1.91
C MET A 637 -0.71 21.45 0.93
N ARG A 638 -0.68 20.99 -0.32
CA ARG A 638 -1.69 21.30 -1.32
C ARG A 638 -2.72 20.18 -1.38
N PRO A 639 -4.01 20.48 -1.52
CA PRO A 639 -5.01 19.43 -1.72
C PRO A 639 -4.72 18.59 -2.96
N SER A 640 -4.97 17.30 -2.86
CA SER A 640 -4.83 16.34 -3.95
C SER A 640 -5.59 16.79 -5.21
N PRO A 641 -5.04 16.61 -6.42
CA PRO A 641 -5.76 16.87 -7.66
C PRO A 641 -7.04 16.04 -7.78
N PHE A 642 -7.09 14.85 -7.18
CA PHE A 642 -8.27 13.98 -7.19
C PHE A 642 -9.49 14.62 -6.51
N ILE A 643 -9.27 15.45 -5.49
CA ILE A 643 -10.34 16.21 -4.85
C ILE A 643 -10.94 17.22 -5.82
N LYS A 644 -10.11 17.92 -6.62
CA LYS A 644 -10.59 18.87 -7.62
C LYS A 644 -11.40 18.20 -8.72
N GLU A 645 -10.99 17.01 -9.14
CA GLU A 645 -11.65 16.21 -10.17
C GLU A 645 -13.06 15.78 -9.75
N GLY A 646 -13.27 15.48 -8.47
CA GLY A 646 -14.56 15.09 -7.90
C GLY A 646 -15.28 16.18 -7.12
N ALA A 647 -14.81 17.44 -7.13
CA ALA A 647 -15.24 18.49 -6.20
C ALA A 647 -16.76 18.70 -6.14
N SER A 648 -17.47 18.61 -7.27
CA SER A 648 -18.93 18.83 -7.34
C SER A 648 -19.75 17.75 -6.61
N ALA A 649 -19.16 16.60 -6.33
CA ALA A 649 -19.85 15.50 -5.63
C ALA A 649 -19.76 15.60 -4.10
N PHE A 650 -18.86 16.45 -3.58
CA PHE A 650 -18.60 16.51 -2.15
C PHE A 650 -19.28 17.70 -1.49
N LYS A 651 -19.79 17.48 -0.26
CA LYS A 651 -20.15 18.56 0.66
C LYS A 651 -18.89 18.98 1.41
N VAL A 652 -18.45 20.23 1.18
CA VAL A 652 -17.23 20.76 1.79
C VAL A 652 -17.51 21.18 3.24
N VAL A 653 -16.60 20.82 4.16
CA VAL A 653 -16.60 21.20 5.56
C VAL A 653 -15.20 21.73 5.91
N GLY A 654 -15.14 22.76 6.73
CA GLY A 654 -13.89 23.46 7.03
C GLY A 654 -13.55 24.53 5.99
N GLN A 655 -12.36 25.12 6.11
CA GLN A 655 -11.93 26.20 5.24
C GLN A 655 -11.14 25.65 4.06
N ALA A 656 -11.75 25.64 2.87
CA ALA A 656 -11.05 25.27 1.66
C ALA A 656 -9.88 26.23 1.38
N PRO A 657 -8.72 25.75 0.95
CA PRO A 657 -7.64 26.60 0.50
C PRO A 657 -8.07 27.50 -0.66
N PHE A 658 -7.43 28.67 -0.79
CA PHE A 658 -7.69 29.61 -1.86
C PHE A 658 -7.58 28.96 -3.25
N GLY A 659 -8.57 29.18 -4.12
CA GLY A 659 -8.63 28.54 -5.46
C GLY A 659 -9.44 27.24 -5.53
N PHE A 660 -10.00 26.74 -4.45
CA PHE A 660 -11.02 25.71 -4.47
C PHE A 660 -12.38 26.39 -4.67
N GLY A 661 -12.97 26.27 -5.90
CA GLY A 661 -14.16 26.99 -6.34
C GLY A 661 -15.25 27.10 -5.29
N ALA A 662 -15.41 28.30 -4.80
CA ALA A 662 -16.50 28.71 -3.92
C ALA A 662 -17.77 28.95 -4.76
N SER A 663 -18.49 27.91 -5.08
CA SER A 663 -19.92 28.04 -5.37
C SER A 663 -20.69 27.09 -4.45
N HIS A 664 -21.44 27.72 -3.56
CA HIS A 664 -22.35 27.17 -2.53
C HIS A 664 -21.71 26.75 -1.18
N ALA A 665 -21.46 27.73 -0.39
CA ALA A 665 -22.05 28.19 0.84
C ALA A 665 -22.11 27.25 2.05
N SER A 666 -21.40 27.63 3.07
CA SER A 666 -21.80 27.67 4.49
C SER A 666 -23.16 27.00 4.82
N ALA A 667 -23.17 25.71 4.99
CA ALA A 667 -24.13 25.08 5.88
C ALA A 667 -23.40 24.69 7.16
N SER A 668 -23.76 25.32 8.25
CA SER A 668 -23.33 24.98 9.59
C SER A 668 -23.56 23.50 9.85
N PHE A 669 -22.50 22.71 9.76
CA PHE A 669 -22.47 21.39 10.34
C PHE A 669 -22.32 21.60 11.83
N ASN A 670 -23.35 21.27 12.58
CA ASN A 670 -23.35 21.31 14.03
C ASN A 670 -23.35 19.86 14.56
N PRO A 671 -22.20 19.21 14.70
CA PRO A 671 -22.11 18.11 15.65
C PRO A 671 -22.08 18.79 17.01
N ARG A 672 -22.94 18.37 17.91
CA ARG A 672 -23.14 18.92 19.27
C ARG A 672 -21.90 18.93 20.17
N THR A 673 -20.69 18.99 19.64
CA THR A 673 -19.43 18.99 20.39
C THR A 673 -18.25 19.61 19.65
N ALA A 674 -18.38 20.16 18.47
CA ALA A 674 -17.24 20.83 17.88
C ALA A 674 -17.08 22.22 18.55
N GLY A 675 -16.38 22.23 19.64
CA GLY A 675 -15.66 23.41 20.16
C GLY A 675 -14.54 23.86 19.21
N LEU A 676 -14.78 23.80 17.89
CA LEU A 676 -13.99 24.48 16.89
C LEU A 676 -14.50 25.90 16.82
N SER A 677 -14.04 26.69 17.81
CA SER A 677 -14.26 28.14 17.89
C SER A 677 -13.84 28.79 16.58
N ALA A 678 -14.58 29.87 16.25
CA ALA A 678 -14.36 30.83 15.16
C ALA A 678 -12.92 31.42 15.07
N GLY A 679 -11.97 30.94 15.83
CA GLY A 679 -10.58 31.38 15.85
C GLY A 679 -9.75 31.01 14.60
N TYR A 680 -10.06 29.91 13.88
CA TYR A 680 -9.26 29.51 12.75
C TYR A 680 -9.61 30.24 11.43
N ALA A 681 -10.84 30.72 11.27
CA ALA A 681 -11.25 31.52 10.10
C ALA A 681 -10.62 32.92 10.08
N ALA A 682 -10.28 33.47 11.22
CA ALA A 682 -9.64 34.78 11.36
C ALA A 682 -8.14 34.74 11.05
N GLY A 683 -7.45 33.64 11.31
CA GLY A 683 -6.00 33.50 11.11
C GLY A 683 -5.55 33.63 9.66
N TYR A 684 -6.23 32.99 8.74
CA TYR A 684 -5.81 32.93 7.31
C TYR A 684 -6.08 34.26 6.56
N ARG A 685 -7.21 34.94 6.84
CA ARG A 685 -7.48 36.29 6.32
C ARG A 685 -6.61 37.35 6.96
N ALA A 686 -6.29 37.18 8.24
CA ALA A 686 -5.39 38.07 8.96
C ALA A 686 -3.94 37.96 8.46
N GLU A 687 -3.45 36.77 8.13
CA GLU A 687 -2.07 36.59 7.63
C GLU A 687 -1.87 37.16 6.22
N ASN A 688 -2.80 36.98 5.29
CA ASN A 688 -2.69 37.57 3.95
C ASN A 688 -2.87 39.10 3.98
N SER A 689 -3.72 39.62 4.85
CA SER A 689 -3.85 41.07 5.04
C SER A 689 -2.58 41.68 5.68
N VAL A 690 -1.92 40.95 6.55
CA VAL A 690 -0.64 41.34 7.17
C VAL A 690 0.51 41.27 6.18
N VAL A 691 0.50 40.25 5.28
CA VAL A 691 1.48 40.13 4.16
C VAL A 691 1.27 41.27 3.16
N ALA A 692 0.04 41.50 2.70
CA ALA A 692 -0.29 42.56 1.77
C ALA A 692 0.01 43.97 2.37
N GLU A 693 -0.09 44.14 3.68
CA GLU A 693 0.22 45.37 4.34
C GLU A 693 1.72 45.66 4.44
N LYS A 694 2.54 44.64 4.56
CA LYS A 694 4.01 44.75 4.67
C LYS A 694 4.74 44.79 3.32
N TRP A 695 4.27 44.07 2.32
CA TRP A 695 4.94 43.85 1.05
C TRP A 695 4.31 44.67 -0.09
N LYS A 696 4.32 45.98 0.03
CA LYS A 696 3.71 46.92 -0.94
C LYS A 696 4.72 47.38 -1.98
N LYS A 697 4.24 47.80 -3.15
CA LYS A 697 5.04 48.50 -4.12
C LYS A 697 5.80 49.67 -3.48
N GLY A 698 7.08 49.78 -3.79
CA GLY A 698 7.98 50.79 -3.27
C GLY A 698 8.73 50.41 -1.98
N VAL A 699 8.47 49.24 -1.41
CA VAL A 699 9.19 48.75 -0.24
C VAL A 699 10.58 48.23 -0.68
N LYS A 700 11.61 48.67 0.05
CA LYS A 700 12.98 48.15 -0.15
C LYS A 700 13.14 46.79 0.51
N VAL A 701 13.79 45.87 -0.22
CA VAL A 701 14.02 44.49 0.21
C VAL A 701 15.47 44.10 -0.02
N TYR A 702 15.91 43.12 0.73
CA TYR A 702 17.21 42.45 0.54
C TYR A 702 16.97 40.97 0.34
N HIS A 703 17.64 40.38 -0.66
CA HIS A 703 17.64 38.94 -0.92
C HIS A 703 19.06 38.41 -0.84
N ASP A 704 19.24 37.25 -0.22
CA ASP A 704 20.55 36.66 0.05
C ASP A 704 21.37 36.43 -1.22
N ASP A 705 20.73 36.04 -2.35
CA ASP A 705 21.42 35.78 -3.63
C ASP A 705 21.45 36.98 -4.59
N TYR A 706 20.54 37.96 -4.46
CA TYR A 706 20.36 39.04 -5.42
C TYR A 706 20.64 40.45 -4.83
N GLY A 707 20.93 40.55 -3.52
CA GLY A 707 21.23 41.80 -2.85
C GLY A 707 20.00 42.72 -2.66
N TYR A 708 20.25 44.05 -2.68
CA TYR A 708 19.23 45.05 -2.48
C TYR A 708 18.34 45.25 -3.72
N GLY A 709 17.04 45.45 -3.46
CA GLY A 709 16.06 45.70 -4.50
C GLY A 709 14.83 46.44 -3.98
N MET A 710 13.92 46.80 -4.91
CA MET A 710 12.68 47.47 -4.62
C MET A 710 11.51 46.72 -5.22
N ILE A 711 10.40 46.61 -4.48
CA ILE A 711 9.17 46.02 -4.98
C ILE A 711 8.54 46.94 -6.02
N VAL A 712 8.52 46.53 -7.29
CA VAL A 712 7.94 47.31 -8.40
C VAL A 712 6.48 46.95 -8.64
N LYS A 713 6.08 45.71 -8.36
CA LYS A 713 4.68 45.24 -8.40
C LYS A 713 4.40 44.30 -7.24
N ALA A 714 3.21 44.40 -6.69
CA ALA A 714 2.68 43.51 -5.69
C ALA A 714 1.20 43.26 -6.03
N TYR A 715 0.83 41.99 -6.16
CA TYR A 715 -0.51 41.59 -6.55
C TYR A 715 -0.85 40.21 -5.99
N GLU A 716 -2.12 39.99 -5.82
CA GLU A 716 -2.66 38.71 -5.37
C GLU A 716 -3.06 37.90 -6.61
N THR A 717 -2.60 36.66 -6.67
CA THR A 717 -3.06 35.67 -7.65
C THR A 717 -4.11 34.78 -6.96
N ASP A 718 -4.77 33.90 -7.70
CA ASP A 718 -5.85 33.04 -7.19
C ASP A 718 -5.45 32.20 -5.94
N SER A 719 -4.16 32.10 -5.62
CA SER A 719 -3.66 31.29 -4.53
C SER A 719 -2.60 31.97 -3.64
N GLU A 720 -1.93 33.05 -4.09
CA GLU A 720 -0.75 33.56 -3.40
C GLU A 720 -0.51 35.06 -3.63
N TYR A 721 0.15 35.69 -2.65
CA TYR A 721 0.60 37.06 -2.79
C TYR A 721 1.99 37.09 -3.41
N VAL A 722 2.10 37.70 -4.60
CA VAL A 722 3.32 37.75 -5.41
C VAL A 722 3.88 39.16 -5.38
N VAL A 723 5.18 39.30 -5.16
CA VAL A 723 5.90 40.55 -5.33
C VAL A 723 6.94 40.43 -6.45
N GLU A 724 7.00 41.43 -7.32
CA GLU A 724 8.04 41.55 -8.33
C GLU A 724 9.06 42.57 -7.83
N VAL A 725 10.29 42.14 -7.62
CA VAL A 725 11.38 42.94 -7.09
C VAL A 725 12.35 43.25 -8.22
N GLN A 726 12.68 44.55 -8.38
CA GLN A 726 13.77 44.99 -9.23
C GLN A 726 14.99 45.22 -8.36
N PHE A 727 16.07 44.50 -8.65
CA PHE A 727 17.34 44.59 -7.92
C PHE A 727 18.27 45.64 -8.52
N GLU A 728 19.29 46.06 -7.75
CA GLU A 728 20.27 47.06 -8.16
C GLU A 728 21.09 46.64 -9.38
N ASP A 729 21.23 45.35 -9.62
CA ASP A 729 21.89 44.78 -10.81
C ASP A 729 21.05 44.91 -12.10
N GLY A 730 19.84 45.49 -12.02
CA GLY A 730 18.90 45.68 -13.13
C GLY A 730 18.01 44.50 -13.42
N ASN A 731 18.14 43.37 -12.73
CA ASN A 731 17.30 42.20 -12.89
C ASN A 731 15.98 42.32 -12.12
N SER A 732 14.89 41.83 -12.70
CA SER A 732 13.62 41.70 -12.03
C SER A 732 13.27 40.24 -11.79
N LYS A 733 12.86 39.91 -10.54
CA LYS A 733 12.44 38.57 -10.15
C LYS A 733 11.13 38.60 -9.37
N LYS A 734 10.35 37.51 -9.51
CA LYS A 734 9.09 37.33 -8.77
C LYS A 734 9.33 36.46 -7.56
N PHE A 735 8.78 36.86 -6.42
CA PHE A 735 8.91 36.19 -5.16
C PHE A 735 7.55 35.98 -4.51
N LEU A 736 7.49 34.98 -3.66
CA LEU A 736 6.36 34.63 -2.81
C LEU A 736 6.77 34.92 -1.35
N PRO A 737 6.50 36.13 -0.81
CA PRO A 737 7.02 36.54 0.49
C PRO A 737 6.68 35.58 1.64
N ARG A 738 5.59 34.86 1.48
CA ARG A 738 5.14 33.87 2.46
C ARG A 738 6.08 32.69 2.63
N TYR A 739 6.72 32.26 1.53
CA TYR A 739 7.58 31.08 1.52
C TYR A 739 9.07 31.42 1.56
N GLN A 740 9.41 32.64 1.27
CA GLN A 740 10.79 33.09 1.13
C GLN A 740 11.21 34.09 2.22
N ALA A 741 10.50 34.13 3.33
CA ALA A 741 10.75 35.04 4.45
C ALA A 741 12.17 34.90 5.09
N LYS A 742 12.90 33.83 4.78
CA LYS A 742 14.30 33.64 5.23
C LYS A 742 15.31 34.23 4.26
N SER A 743 15.02 34.22 2.96
CA SER A 743 15.94 34.71 1.92
C SER A 743 15.59 36.10 1.41
N LEU A 744 14.34 36.55 1.57
CA LEU A 744 13.87 37.87 1.18
C LEU A 744 13.36 38.64 2.42
N THR A 745 14.04 39.72 2.77
CA THR A 745 13.74 40.53 3.96
C THR A 745 13.43 41.98 3.61
N ILE A 746 12.49 42.62 4.36
CA ILE A 746 12.20 44.03 4.21
C ILE A 746 13.30 44.82 4.94
N VAL A 747 13.90 45.73 4.21
CA VAL A 747 14.90 46.67 4.78
C VAL A 747 14.11 47.83 5.44
N LYS A 748 14.24 48.00 6.75
CA LYS A 748 13.71 49.16 7.46
C LYS A 748 14.69 50.31 7.28
N ASP A 749 14.21 51.46 6.80
CA ASP A 749 14.98 52.71 6.74
C ASP A 749 15.44 53.16 8.15
#